data_cf07a9333eaa937c812e358737b6d407
#
_entry.id   cf07a9333eaa937c812e358737b6d407
#
_cell.length_a   1.000
_cell.length_b   1.000
_cell.length_c   1.000
_cell.angle_alpha   90.00
_cell.angle_beta   90.00
_cell.angle_gamma   90.00
#
_symmetry.space_group_name_H-M   'P 1'
#
loop_
_entity.id
_entity.type
_entity.pdbx_description
1 polymer ?
#
loop_
_entity_poly.entity_id
_entity_poly.type
_entity_poly.pdbx_seq_one_letter_code
_entity_poly.pdbx_strand_id
1 'polypeptide(L)'
;LAIGVQKLAARKVKLVGASGPVTIADDEWGVPHIRAESIPDAFFGQGYVVARDRLFQIDLQLRRDLGRLAEVFGPRFVPHDHAARLLHFRGDIAAELDALPAEVVACARAYVAGINAWIAEIEADPARLPPEYEALGLTPLRWDIADLVRIRSGDMGRPDDEIRRAQLAARGMLDLDQLVQPLAWDWRPSIPEGLDLAAVSEADLGILGKTDGPLPWSDAVLAQYEPIHDRLDPDAHGSNAWTISAERSATGRPILANDPHLAIGGFSPRHLAHLTAPGFDVIGAGSPGMPGIMQGHSDHYAFGRTNSHIDQEDLFVLELKPDDPEAYRHQGRWKRFESVTETIRVKDAPDTHITIRHAAHGPVLSHDPALGRATAMASVSLRPGANMSFAIIALNLAKNWEELAQAARLHVAPTNLHYADRDGNIGWRMLGHVPIRAHHDGLLPVPGDGRYDWQGIVPTSDMPSVLNPAGGWFASANQFNLPDDWAPGKRVSSFIWNAPYRYARIAEILGKPGQHGPADSVALQHDDLSLPARSLLALLPKRLADPAMLAAAMLRGWDGRLGADSAEAALFEMVWIELGKIFLAAIVPDTARDLVTSVDPRPMLALLAQPDARFGPIQRRRAMRYSPPRSPRDGKPRRGGSVPTRPGGAGVTGTASS
;
A
#
# COMPACT_ATOMS: atom_id res chain seq x y z
N LEU A 1 -20.83 -15.61 -23.00
CA LEU A 1 -21.70 -16.41 -22.13
C LEU A 1 -22.43 -15.46 -21.18
N ALA A 2 -23.69 -15.12 -21.50
CA ALA A 2 -24.58 -14.44 -20.57
C ALA A 2 -25.01 -15.48 -19.54
N ILE A 3 -24.34 -15.50 -18.39
CA ILE A 3 -24.84 -16.22 -17.21
C ILE A 3 -26.05 -15.41 -16.74
N GLY A 4 -27.25 -15.98 -16.93
CA GLY A 4 -28.47 -15.36 -16.41
C GLY A 4 -28.35 -15.23 -14.90
N VAL A 5 -28.36 -13.98 -14.42
CA VAL A 5 -28.42 -13.68 -12.99
C VAL A 5 -29.77 -14.19 -12.49
N GLN A 6 -29.78 -15.35 -11.85
CA GLN A 6 -30.95 -15.85 -11.15
C GLN A 6 -31.16 -14.92 -9.93
N LYS A 7 -32.29 -14.22 -9.86
CA LYS A 7 -32.68 -13.49 -8.66
C LYS A 7 -32.69 -14.46 -7.49
N LEU A 8 -31.70 -14.39 -6.63
CA LEU A 8 -31.64 -15.15 -5.40
C LEU A 8 -32.73 -14.64 -4.46
N ALA A 9 -33.63 -15.53 -4.03
CA ALA A 9 -34.67 -15.17 -3.08
C ALA A 9 -34.05 -14.84 -1.70
N ALA A 10 -34.54 -13.80 -1.04
CA ALA A 10 -34.16 -13.46 0.32
C ALA A 10 -34.24 -14.71 1.22
N ARG A 11 -33.11 -15.10 1.79
CA ARG A 11 -33.00 -16.31 2.61
C ARG A 11 -32.93 -15.92 4.07
N LYS A 12 -34.01 -16.22 4.82
CA LYS A 12 -34.00 -16.04 6.26
C LYS A 12 -33.46 -17.34 6.90
N VAL A 13 -32.25 -17.28 7.44
CA VAL A 13 -31.56 -18.47 7.96
C VAL A 13 -31.18 -18.21 9.42
N LYS A 14 -31.55 -19.16 10.30
CA LYS A 14 -30.87 -19.25 11.58
C LYS A 14 -29.63 -20.10 11.37
N LEU A 15 -28.50 -19.46 11.30
CA LEU A 15 -27.22 -20.13 11.04
C LEU A 15 -26.71 -20.80 12.32
N VAL A 16 -26.13 -21.98 12.19
CA VAL A 16 -25.47 -22.67 13.31
C VAL A 16 -24.24 -21.86 13.72
N GLY A 17 -24.14 -21.47 14.98
CA GLY A 17 -23.06 -20.67 15.55
C GLY A 17 -23.37 -19.19 15.74
N ALA A 18 -24.43 -18.66 15.14
CA ALA A 18 -24.96 -17.34 15.49
C ALA A 18 -25.71 -17.38 16.82
N SER A 19 -25.62 -16.31 17.62
CA SER A 19 -26.35 -16.22 18.92
C SER A 19 -27.84 -15.91 18.73
N GLY A 20 -28.18 -15.28 17.59
CA GLY A 20 -29.55 -14.94 17.20
C GLY A 20 -29.83 -15.21 15.73
N PRO A 21 -31.05 -14.85 15.24
CA PRO A 21 -31.39 -14.99 13.83
C PRO A 21 -30.58 -14.02 12.96
N VAL A 22 -30.00 -14.56 11.89
CA VAL A 22 -29.33 -13.80 10.83
C VAL A 22 -30.12 -13.96 9.54
N THR A 23 -30.48 -12.86 8.92
CA THR A 23 -31.13 -12.82 7.61
C THR A 23 -30.14 -12.34 6.55
N ILE A 24 -30.01 -13.07 5.47
CA ILE A 24 -29.17 -12.72 4.33
C ILE A 24 -30.08 -12.60 3.09
N ALA A 25 -29.97 -11.48 2.40
CA ALA A 25 -30.67 -11.25 1.14
C ALA A 25 -29.67 -10.69 0.13
N ASP A 26 -29.55 -11.36 -1.00
CA ASP A 26 -28.72 -10.84 -2.09
C ASP A 26 -29.58 -9.93 -2.97
N ASP A 27 -29.06 -8.76 -3.36
CA ASP A 27 -29.72 -7.84 -4.28
C ASP A 27 -29.52 -8.26 -5.76
N GLU A 28 -29.98 -7.44 -6.70
CA GLU A 28 -29.87 -7.71 -8.13
C GLU A 28 -28.43 -7.72 -8.65
N TRP A 29 -27.47 -7.18 -7.89
CA TRP A 29 -26.03 -7.16 -8.18
C TRP A 29 -25.28 -8.30 -7.47
N GLY A 30 -25.98 -9.11 -6.67
CA GLY A 30 -25.40 -10.16 -5.86
C GLY A 30 -24.71 -9.65 -4.58
N VAL A 31 -24.98 -8.42 -4.17
CA VAL A 31 -24.46 -7.86 -2.91
C VAL A 31 -25.29 -8.42 -1.75
N PRO A 32 -24.68 -9.12 -0.77
CA PRO A 32 -25.39 -9.67 0.38
C PRO A 32 -25.73 -8.57 1.41
N HIS A 33 -27.00 -8.42 1.69
CA HIS A 33 -27.54 -7.62 2.79
C HIS A 33 -27.77 -8.52 4.00
N ILE A 34 -26.98 -8.31 5.05
CA ILE A 34 -26.98 -9.10 6.28
C ILE A 34 -27.69 -8.31 7.37
N ARG A 35 -28.71 -8.88 7.95
CA ARG A 35 -29.43 -8.32 9.09
C ARG A 35 -29.38 -9.29 10.28
N ALA A 36 -28.88 -8.80 11.41
CA ALA A 36 -28.73 -9.57 12.64
C ALA A 36 -29.31 -8.81 13.85
N GLU A 37 -29.46 -9.51 14.98
CA GLU A 37 -29.91 -8.93 16.24
C GLU A 37 -28.77 -8.39 17.12
N SER A 38 -27.51 -8.74 16.76
CA SER A 38 -26.31 -8.24 17.42
C SER A 38 -25.22 -7.90 16.38
N ILE A 39 -24.31 -7.00 16.75
CA ILE A 39 -23.18 -6.65 15.89
C ILE A 39 -22.29 -7.86 15.61
N PRO A 40 -21.88 -8.69 16.60
CA PRO A 40 -21.12 -9.91 16.30
C PRO A 40 -21.84 -10.86 15.33
N ASP A 41 -23.18 -11.01 15.43
CA ASP A 41 -23.92 -11.86 14.48
C ASP A 41 -23.95 -11.28 13.06
N ALA A 42 -23.88 -9.96 12.89
CA ALA A 42 -23.69 -9.35 11.57
C ALA A 42 -22.34 -9.73 10.96
N PHE A 43 -21.26 -9.74 11.74
CA PHE A 43 -19.95 -10.23 11.33
C PHE A 43 -19.93 -11.75 11.09
N PHE A 44 -20.68 -12.53 11.87
CA PHE A 44 -20.90 -13.95 11.59
C PHE A 44 -21.52 -14.13 10.20
N GLY A 45 -22.58 -13.37 9.89
CA GLY A 45 -23.18 -13.35 8.57
C GLY A 45 -22.19 -12.97 7.47
N GLN A 46 -21.31 -11.98 7.70
CA GLN A 46 -20.28 -11.59 6.76
C GLN A 46 -19.30 -12.75 6.48
N GLY A 47 -18.78 -13.41 7.51
CA GLY A 47 -17.89 -14.56 7.35
C GLY A 47 -18.55 -15.69 6.57
N TYR A 48 -19.83 -15.96 6.88
CA TYR A 48 -20.63 -16.98 6.18
C TYR A 48 -20.78 -16.67 4.67
N VAL A 49 -21.15 -15.43 4.29
CA VAL A 49 -21.32 -15.08 2.88
C VAL A 49 -20.01 -14.98 2.12
N VAL A 50 -18.94 -14.52 2.76
CA VAL A 50 -17.60 -14.52 2.14
C VAL A 50 -17.16 -15.95 1.83
N ALA A 51 -17.35 -16.89 2.74
CA ALA A 51 -17.05 -18.30 2.48
C ALA A 51 -17.99 -18.88 1.42
N ARG A 52 -19.31 -18.57 1.46
CA ARG A 52 -20.26 -19.00 0.43
C ARG A 52 -19.82 -18.58 -0.97
N ASP A 53 -19.35 -17.35 -1.13
CA ASP A 53 -19.10 -16.73 -2.43
C ASP A 53 -17.65 -16.89 -2.91
N ARG A 54 -16.69 -17.04 -1.98
CA ARG A 54 -15.25 -16.91 -2.24
C ARG A 54 -14.38 -17.93 -1.52
N LEU A 55 -14.93 -19.10 -1.14
CA LEU A 55 -14.23 -20.07 -0.28
C LEU A 55 -12.85 -20.43 -0.81
N PHE A 56 -12.73 -20.81 -2.10
CA PHE A 56 -11.45 -21.20 -2.66
C PHE A 56 -10.43 -20.06 -2.64
N GLN A 57 -10.87 -18.82 -2.92
CA GLN A 57 -10.01 -17.65 -2.86
C GLN A 57 -9.44 -17.43 -1.46
N ILE A 58 -10.30 -17.44 -0.42
CA ILE A 58 -9.87 -17.18 0.96
C ILE A 58 -9.08 -18.36 1.55
N ASP A 59 -9.38 -19.59 1.16
CA ASP A 59 -8.62 -20.76 1.60
C ASP A 59 -7.21 -20.79 0.96
N LEU A 60 -7.10 -20.47 -0.32
CA LEU A 60 -5.81 -20.36 -1.00
C LEU A 60 -4.95 -19.27 -0.37
N GLN A 61 -5.56 -18.10 -0.07
CA GLN A 61 -4.87 -17.01 0.63
C GLN A 61 -4.43 -17.43 2.03
N LEU A 62 -5.32 -18.06 2.81
CA LEU A 62 -4.99 -18.56 4.14
C LEU A 62 -3.82 -19.56 4.10
N ARG A 63 -3.83 -20.50 3.14
CA ARG A 63 -2.72 -21.45 2.95
C ARG A 63 -1.42 -20.74 2.62
N ARG A 64 -1.46 -19.75 1.75
CA ARG A 64 -0.30 -18.92 1.40
C ARG A 64 0.24 -18.23 2.63
N ASP A 65 -0.59 -17.53 3.36
CA ASP A 65 -0.20 -16.71 4.51
C ASP A 65 0.25 -17.55 5.71
N LEU A 66 -0.29 -18.77 5.87
CA LEU A 66 0.15 -19.73 6.88
C LEU A 66 1.38 -20.57 6.46
N GLY A 67 1.87 -20.43 5.22
CA GLY A 67 2.95 -21.26 4.70
C GLY A 67 2.58 -22.73 4.62
N ARG A 68 1.44 -23.03 3.96
CA ARG A 68 0.85 -24.36 3.80
C ARG A 68 0.51 -24.70 2.36
N LEU A 69 1.17 -24.06 1.39
CA LEU A 69 0.96 -24.35 -0.03
C LEU A 69 1.63 -25.67 -0.46
N ALA A 70 2.82 -25.96 0.07
CA ALA A 70 3.58 -27.16 -0.29
C ALA A 70 2.83 -28.46 0.09
N GLU A 71 2.02 -28.46 1.15
CA GLU A 71 1.22 -29.63 1.57
C GLU A 71 0.15 -30.02 0.54
N VAL A 72 -0.17 -29.12 -0.38
CA VAL A 72 -1.21 -29.32 -1.41
C VAL A 72 -0.65 -29.28 -2.82
N PHE A 73 0.37 -28.47 -3.10
CA PHE A 73 0.90 -28.22 -4.44
C PHE A 73 2.32 -28.76 -4.66
N GLY A 74 2.95 -29.32 -3.63
CA GLY A 74 4.23 -30.00 -3.73
C GLY A 74 5.47 -29.12 -3.54
N PRO A 75 6.67 -29.66 -3.83
CA PRO A 75 7.94 -29.10 -3.36
C PRO A 75 8.30 -27.72 -3.92
N ARG A 76 7.77 -27.33 -5.07
CA ARG A 76 8.00 -26.01 -5.67
C ARG A 76 7.55 -24.85 -4.76
N PHE A 77 6.60 -25.11 -3.83
CA PHE A 77 6.04 -24.11 -2.93
C PHE A 77 6.76 -24.01 -1.58
N VAL A 78 7.72 -24.89 -1.30
CA VAL A 78 8.50 -24.84 -0.04
C VAL A 78 9.16 -23.48 0.23
N PRO A 79 9.77 -22.79 -0.77
CA PRO A 79 10.33 -21.46 -0.52
C PRO A 79 9.26 -20.42 -0.15
N HIS A 80 8.06 -20.49 -0.70
CA HIS A 80 6.95 -19.59 -0.37
C HIS A 80 6.45 -19.85 1.05
N ASP A 81 6.28 -21.12 1.42
CA ASP A 81 5.88 -21.52 2.77
C ASP A 81 6.92 -21.10 3.82
N HIS A 82 8.20 -21.22 3.49
CA HIS A 82 9.28 -20.76 4.37
C HIS A 82 9.20 -19.23 4.56
N ALA A 83 9.04 -18.47 3.47
CA ALA A 83 8.92 -17.01 3.51
C ALA A 83 7.72 -16.57 4.34
N ALA A 84 6.54 -17.18 4.13
CA ALA A 84 5.35 -16.87 4.92
C ALA A 84 5.56 -17.11 6.41
N ARG A 85 6.13 -18.29 6.78
CA ARG A 85 6.39 -18.64 8.18
C ARG A 85 7.44 -17.75 8.84
N LEU A 86 8.41 -17.26 8.09
CA LEU A 86 9.41 -16.31 8.58
C LEU A 86 8.76 -15.02 9.07
N LEU A 87 7.70 -14.58 8.39
CA LEU A 87 6.98 -13.33 8.66
C LEU A 87 5.75 -13.50 9.56
N HIS A 88 5.58 -14.64 10.22
CA HIS A 88 4.52 -14.78 11.22
C HIS A 88 4.83 -13.97 12.48
N PHE A 89 3.80 -13.38 13.07
CA PHE A 89 3.89 -12.86 14.41
C PHE A 89 4.20 -13.98 15.40
N ARG A 90 5.26 -13.81 16.21
CA ARG A 90 5.77 -14.80 17.15
C ARG A 90 5.51 -14.46 18.62
N GLY A 91 4.81 -13.34 18.88
CA GLY A 91 4.42 -12.95 20.24
C GLY A 91 3.26 -13.80 20.81
N ASP A 92 2.83 -13.43 22.00
CA ASP A 92 1.72 -14.09 22.69
C ASP A 92 0.39 -13.69 22.07
N ILE A 93 -0.26 -14.64 21.40
CA ILE A 93 -1.56 -14.44 20.71
C ILE A 93 -2.67 -14.12 21.71
N ALA A 94 -2.67 -14.74 22.90
CA ALA A 94 -3.68 -14.47 23.91
C ALA A 94 -3.55 -13.04 24.45
N ALA A 95 -2.32 -12.59 24.73
CA ALA A 95 -2.06 -11.22 25.16
C ALA A 95 -2.45 -10.18 24.09
N GLU A 96 -2.24 -10.49 22.78
CA GLU A 96 -2.70 -9.62 21.69
C GLU A 96 -4.22 -9.48 21.69
N LEU A 97 -4.96 -10.58 21.84
CA LEU A 97 -6.42 -10.56 21.88
C LEU A 97 -6.95 -9.85 23.14
N ASP A 98 -6.32 -10.07 24.30
CA ASP A 98 -6.72 -9.46 25.57
C ASP A 98 -6.46 -7.93 25.59
N ALA A 99 -5.52 -7.43 24.79
CA ALA A 99 -5.22 -6.01 24.64
C ALA A 99 -6.23 -5.25 23.75
N LEU A 100 -7.09 -5.96 23.01
CA LEU A 100 -8.07 -5.39 22.11
C LEU A 100 -9.41 -5.12 22.82
N PRO A 101 -10.23 -4.17 22.35
CA PRO A 101 -11.61 -4.01 22.83
C PRO A 101 -12.41 -5.31 22.69
N ALA A 102 -13.11 -5.71 23.74
CA ALA A 102 -13.84 -6.98 23.78
C ALA A 102 -14.85 -7.13 22.62
N GLU A 103 -15.50 -6.05 22.21
CA GLU A 103 -16.46 -6.04 21.10
C GLU A 103 -15.76 -6.32 19.76
N VAL A 104 -14.56 -5.76 19.54
CA VAL A 104 -13.74 -6.01 18.34
C VAL A 104 -13.37 -7.50 18.26
N VAL A 105 -12.94 -8.08 19.38
CA VAL A 105 -12.60 -9.52 19.45
C VAL A 105 -13.84 -10.39 19.24
N ALA A 106 -14.99 -10.01 19.79
CA ALA A 106 -16.24 -10.73 19.59
C ALA A 106 -16.67 -10.76 18.12
N CYS A 107 -16.57 -9.62 17.41
CA CYS A 107 -16.85 -9.53 15.97
C CYS A 107 -15.89 -10.39 15.14
N ALA A 108 -14.60 -10.37 15.45
CA ALA A 108 -13.60 -11.18 14.74
C ALA A 108 -13.84 -12.69 14.94
N ARG A 109 -14.15 -13.13 16.18
CA ARG A 109 -14.52 -14.52 16.47
C ARG A 109 -15.77 -14.95 15.73
N ALA A 110 -16.78 -14.08 15.68
CA ALA A 110 -18.02 -14.33 14.97
C ALA A 110 -17.79 -14.47 13.46
N TYR A 111 -16.95 -13.60 12.87
CA TYR A 111 -16.58 -13.70 11.46
C TYR A 111 -15.92 -15.05 11.12
N VAL A 112 -14.93 -15.48 11.91
CA VAL A 112 -14.28 -16.79 11.77
C VAL A 112 -15.29 -17.94 11.94
N ALA A 113 -16.18 -17.83 12.91
CA ALA A 113 -17.25 -18.82 13.12
C ALA A 113 -18.21 -18.90 11.92
N GLY A 114 -18.51 -17.76 11.28
CA GLY A 114 -19.32 -17.71 10.05
C GLY A 114 -18.67 -18.45 8.87
N ILE A 115 -17.37 -18.26 8.64
CA ILE A 115 -16.62 -19.01 7.62
C ILE A 115 -16.72 -20.52 7.92
N ASN A 116 -16.45 -20.91 9.16
CA ASN A 116 -16.50 -22.31 9.58
C ASN A 116 -17.90 -22.91 9.53
N ALA A 117 -18.96 -22.12 9.69
CA ALA A 117 -20.33 -22.58 9.55
C ALA A 117 -20.64 -22.98 8.09
N TRP A 118 -20.18 -22.19 7.09
CA TRP A 118 -20.30 -22.57 5.69
C TRP A 118 -19.49 -23.84 5.36
N ILE A 119 -18.28 -23.97 5.89
CA ILE A 119 -17.47 -25.19 5.72
C ILE A 119 -18.19 -26.41 6.31
N ALA A 120 -18.86 -26.26 7.47
CA ALA A 120 -19.64 -27.34 8.07
C ALA A 120 -20.85 -27.73 7.20
N GLU A 121 -21.48 -26.79 6.50
CA GLU A 121 -22.55 -27.12 5.54
C GLU A 121 -22.01 -27.91 4.34
N ILE A 122 -20.81 -27.59 3.86
CA ILE A 122 -20.15 -28.36 2.78
C ILE A 122 -19.80 -29.77 3.24
N GLU A 123 -19.30 -29.94 4.46
CA GLU A 123 -19.01 -31.26 5.03
C GLU A 123 -20.28 -32.14 5.14
N ALA A 124 -21.44 -31.51 5.44
CA ALA A 124 -22.73 -32.18 5.48
C ALA A 124 -23.34 -32.43 4.09
N ASP A 125 -23.05 -31.57 3.11
CA ASP A 125 -23.53 -31.64 1.73
C ASP A 125 -22.38 -31.32 0.74
N PRO A 126 -21.56 -32.31 0.38
CA PRO A 126 -20.41 -32.15 -0.52
C PRO A 126 -20.76 -31.59 -1.92
N ALA A 127 -22.02 -31.62 -2.33
CA ALA A 127 -22.44 -31.01 -3.61
C ALA A 127 -22.28 -29.46 -3.62
N ARG A 128 -22.06 -28.84 -2.46
CA ARG A 128 -21.79 -27.42 -2.31
C ARG A 128 -20.31 -27.05 -2.44
N LEU A 129 -19.43 -28.04 -2.51
CA LEU A 129 -17.99 -27.82 -2.60
C LEU A 129 -17.66 -27.12 -3.95
N PRO A 130 -16.91 -25.99 -3.94
CA PRO A 130 -16.46 -25.38 -5.18
C PRO A 130 -15.64 -26.34 -6.04
N PRO A 131 -15.80 -26.32 -7.38
CA PRO A 131 -15.19 -27.30 -8.29
C PRO A 131 -13.66 -27.33 -8.24
N GLU A 132 -13.02 -26.23 -7.82
CA GLU A 132 -11.57 -26.13 -7.66
C GLU A 132 -11.04 -27.15 -6.63
N TYR A 133 -11.80 -27.43 -5.59
CA TYR A 133 -11.41 -28.39 -4.55
C TYR A 133 -11.40 -29.83 -5.09
N GLU A 134 -12.40 -30.20 -5.87
CA GLU A 134 -12.43 -31.51 -6.52
C GLU A 134 -11.30 -31.66 -7.54
N ALA A 135 -11.10 -30.63 -8.39
CA ALA A 135 -10.05 -30.63 -9.41
C ALA A 135 -8.64 -30.75 -8.83
N LEU A 136 -8.41 -30.20 -7.64
CA LEU A 136 -7.11 -30.18 -6.97
C LEU A 136 -6.97 -31.27 -5.88
N GLY A 137 -8.04 -32.00 -5.57
CA GLY A 137 -8.07 -33.01 -4.51
C GLY A 137 -7.88 -32.41 -3.12
N LEU A 138 -8.49 -31.23 -2.87
CA LEU A 138 -8.35 -30.47 -1.63
C LEU A 138 -9.59 -30.56 -0.74
N THR A 139 -9.39 -30.19 0.53
CA THR A 139 -10.45 -29.92 1.49
C THR A 139 -10.27 -28.52 2.08
N PRO A 140 -11.37 -27.78 2.34
CA PRO A 140 -11.28 -26.46 2.96
C PRO A 140 -10.59 -26.49 4.33
N LEU A 141 -9.76 -25.49 4.60
CA LEU A 141 -9.18 -25.30 5.93
C LEU A 141 -10.22 -24.68 6.88
N ARG A 142 -10.28 -25.20 8.10
CA ARG A 142 -10.94 -24.52 9.20
C ARG A 142 -10.12 -23.31 9.64
N TRP A 143 -10.79 -22.22 9.91
CA TRP A 143 -10.20 -20.96 10.34
C TRP A 143 -10.14 -20.87 11.87
N ASP A 144 -9.10 -20.24 12.39
CA ASP A 144 -8.95 -19.90 13.80
C ASP A 144 -8.69 -18.40 13.95
N ILE A 145 -9.21 -17.77 15.02
CA ILE A 145 -8.92 -16.36 15.30
C ILE A 145 -7.44 -16.09 15.51
N ALA A 146 -6.68 -17.09 15.99
CA ALA A 146 -5.23 -17.02 16.09
C ALA A 146 -4.54 -16.79 14.75
N ASP A 147 -5.14 -17.24 13.63
CA ASP A 147 -4.60 -17.03 12.30
C ASP A 147 -4.69 -15.54 11.90
N LEU A 148 -5.78 -14.86 12.28
CA LEU A 148 -5.92 -13.42 12.09
C LEU A 148 -4.88 -12.61 12.89
N VAL A 149 -4.42 -13.12 14.05
CA VAL A 149 -3.34 -12.49 14.84
C VAL A 149 -1.97 -12.80 14.26
N ARG A 150 -1.76 -14.04 13.80
CA ARG A 150 -0.47 -14.54 13.34
C ARG A 150 -0.05 -14.00 11.99
N ILE A 151 -1.00 -13.83 11.07
CA ILE A 151 -0.74 -13.39 9.70
C ILE A 151 -0.54 -11.87 9.70
N ARG A 152 0.65 -11.43 9.27
CA ARG A 152 1.06 -10.02 9.22
C ARG A 152 1.70 -9.63 7.89
N SER A 153 1.98 -10.60 7.02
CA SER A 153 2.74 -10.40 5.77
C SER A 153 2.04 -9.50 4.76
N GLY A 154 0.72 -9.48 4.74
CA GLY A 154 -0.05 -8.68 3.76
C GLY A 154 0.03 -7.17 3.96
N ASP A 155 0.58 -6.69 5.08
CA ASP A 155 0.68 -5.26 5.41
C ASP A 155 2.14 -4.77 5.42
N MET A 156 3.10 -5.62 5.04
CA MET A 156 4.53 -5.28 5.05
C MET A 156 4.97 -4.64 3.74
N GLY A 157 5.80 -3.61 3.85
CA GLY A 157 6.56 -3.08 2.75
C GLY A 157 7.72 -3.99 2.34
N ARG A 158 8.43 -3.60 1.29
CA ARG A 158 9.61 -4.33 0.80
C ARG A 158 10.82 -3.41 0.79
N PRO A 159 11.88 -3.80 1.50
CA PRO A 159 13.10 -3.00 1.60
C PRO A 159 14.05 -3.21 0.39
N ASP A 160 13.55 -3.63 -0.77
CA ASP A 160 14.36 -3.80 -2.00
C ASP A 160 15.08 -2.49 -2.38
N ASP A 161 14.44 -1.37 -2.13
CA ASP A 161 14.97 -0.04 -2.42
C ASP A 161 16.23 0.29 -1.61
N GLU A 162 16.30 -0.20 -0.35
CA GLU A 162 17.50 -0.05 0.48
C GLU A 162 18.70 -0.78 -0.14
N ILE A 163 18.48 -2.02 -0.63
CA ILE A 163 19.51 -2.80 -1.31
C ILE A 163 19.97 -2.10 -2.59
N ARG A 164 19.03 -1.64 -3.42
CA ARG A 164 19.35 -0.91 -4.65
C ARG A 164 20.20 0.32 -4.36
N ARG A 165 19.83 1.12 -3.36
CA ARG A 165 20.59 2.32 -2.94
C ARG A 165 21.96 1.98 -2.41
N ALA A 166 22.08 0.93 -1.59
CA ALA A 166 23.38 0.48 -1.10
C ALA A 166 24.29 0.04 -2.25
N GLN A 167 23.80 -0.70 -3.23
CA GLN A 167 24.55 -1.13 -4.40
C GLN A 167 24.94 0.04 -5.31
N LEU A 168 24.05 1.02 -5.49
CA LEU A 168 24.39 2.26 -6.21
C LEU A 168 25.45 3.08 -5.46
N ALA A 169 25.35 3.15 -4.12
CA ALA A 169 26.33 3.82 -3.27
C ALA A 169 27.71 3.14 -3.36
N ALA A 170 27.78 1.80 -3.34
CA ALA A 170 29.00 1.03 -3.53
C ALA A 170 29.69 1.33 -4.86
N ARG A 171 28.94 1.66 -5.91
CA ARG A 171 29.43 2.04 -7.24
C ARG A 171 29.74 3.54 -7.36
N GLY A 172 29.52 4.33 -6.28
CA GLY A 172 29.66 5.79 -6.32
C GLY A 172 28.57 6.50 -7.15
N MET A 173 27.42 5.87 -7.33
CA MET A 173 26.34 6.29 -8.25
C MET A 173 24.99 6.48 -7.56
N LEU A 174 24.97 6.72 -6.24
CA LEU A 174 23.72 6.84 -5.46
C LEU A 174 22.77 7.91 -6.02
N ASP A 175 23.29 8.97 -6.63
CA ASP A 175 22.47 10.01 -7.26
C ASP A 175 21.56 9.51 -8.40
N LEU A 176 21.87 8.34 -8.99
CA LEU A 176 21.02 7.73 -10.02
C LEU A 176 19.70 7.21 -9.45
N ASP A 177 19.62 6.91 -8.14
CA ASP A 177 18.37 6.53 -7.50
C ASP A 177 17.26 7.56 -7.69
N GLN A 178 17.62 8.85 -7.76
CA GLN A 178 16.67 9.95 -8.00
C GLN A 178 16.02 9.91 -9.41
N LEU A 179 16.54 9.10 -10.32
CA LEU A 179 15.90 8.88 -11.62
C LEU A 179 14.76 7.86 -11.52
N VAL A 180 14.92 6.87 -10.65
CA VAL A 180 13.91 5.83 -10.41
C VAL A 180 12.86 6.33 -9.44
N GLN A 181 13.31 6.99 -8.37
CA GLN A 181 12.45 7.34 -7.24
C GLN A 181 12.89 8.67 -6.60
N PRO A 182 12.41 9.81 -7.13
CA PRO A 182 12.70 11.12 -6.55
C PRO A 182 12.19 11.19 -5.12
N LEU A 183 13.10 11.51 -4.19
CA LEU A 183 12.78 11.61 -2.77
C LEU A 183 12.14 12.96 -2.45
N ALA A 184 11.16 12.96 -1.55
CA ALA A 184 10.54 14.19 -1.03
C ALA A 184 11.59 15.11 -0.39
N TRP A 185 11.32 16.42 -0.36
CA TRP A 185 12.22 17.48 0.13
C TRP A 185 13.59 17.52 -0.57
N ASP A 186 13.73 16.95 -1.78
CA ASP A 186 15.03 16.79 -2.46
C ASP A 186 16.08 16.12 -1.56
N TRP A 187 15.62 15.20 -0.70
CA TRP A 187 16.44 14.50 0.29
C TRP A 187 17.59 13.74 -0.36
N ARG A 188 18.72 13.67 0.34
CA ARG A 188 19.87 12.88 -0.06
C ARG A 188 20.13 11.83 1.01
N PRO A 189 20.08 10.53 0.67
CA PRO A 189 20.33 9.46 1.62
C PRO A 189 21.72 9.59 2.26
N SER A 190 21.78 9.37 3.56
CA SER A 190 23.03 9.31 4.30
C SER A 190 23.51 7.88 4.41
N ILE A 191 24.79 7.63 4.04
CA ILE A 191 25.38 6.30 4.18
C ILE A 191 25.67 6.06 5.69
N PRO A 192 25.10 5.02 6.31
CA PRO A 192 25.31 4.74 7.73
C PRO A 192 26.78 4.41 8.01
N GLU A 193 27.33 4.99 9.09
CA GLU A 193 28.70 4.70 9.51
C GLU A 193 28.87 3.22 9.89
N GLY A 194 29.86 2.58 9.31
CA GLY A 194 30.17 1.16 9.55
C GLY A 194 29.42 0.17 8.66
N LEU A 195 28.58 0.65 7.72
CA LEU A 195 27.99 -0.21 6.71
C LEU A 195 29.03 -0.55 5.63
N ASP A 196 29.27 -1.83 5.40
CA ASP A 196 30.06 -2.31 4.27
C ASP A 196 29.14 -2.39 3.02
N LEU A 197 29.12 -1.33 2.24
CA LEU A 197 28.32 -1.23 1.02
C LEU A 197 28.64 -2.33 0.00
N ALA A 198 29.91 -2.76 -0.09
CA ALA A 198 30.32 -3.76 -1.05
C ALA A 198 29.80 -5.17 -0.71
N ALA A 199 29.45 -5.37 0.53
CA ALA A 199 28.88 -6.63 1.01
C ALA A 199 27.36 -6.70 0.83
N VAL A 200 26.66 -5.59 0.65
CA VAL A 200 25.19 -5.56 0.48
C VAL A 200 24.77 -6.04 -0.91
N SER A 201 23.84 -7.00 -0.96
CA SER A 201 23.38 -7.61 -2.20
C SER A 201 21.92 -8.07 -2.09
N GLU A 202 21.31 -8.45 -3.21
CA GLU A 202 19.97 -9.06 -3.21
C GLU A 202 19.87 -10.33 -2.37
N ALA A 203 20.98 -11.03 -2.13
CA ALA A 203 21.01 -12.18 -1.23
C ALA A 203 20.63 -11.82 0.21
N ASP A 204 20.79 -10.56 0.62
CA ASP A 204 20.40 -10.08 1.94
C ASP A 204 18.89 -10.05 2.15
N LEU A 205 18.11 -9.97 1.08
CA LEU A 205 16.65 -10.12 1.12
C LEU A 205 16.23 -11.58 1.34
N GLY A 206 17.14 -12.54 1.11
CA GLY A 206 16.91 -13.97 1.30
C GLY A 206 15.66 -14.44 0.53
N ILE A 207 14.69 -14.97 1.27
CA ILE A 207 13.44 -15.49 0.72
C ILE A 207 12.28 -14.46 0.69
N LEU A 208 12.51 -13.21 1.10
CA LEU A 208 11.46 -12.21 1.22
C LEU A 208 10.69 -12.00 -0.10
N GLY A 209 11.38 -12.03 -1.25
CA GLY A 209 10.76 -11.96 -2.56
C GLY A 209 9.77 -13.09 -2.90
N LYS A 210 9.66 -14.11 -2.04
CA LYS A 210 8.69 -15.20 -2.20
C LYS A 210 7.35 -14.95 -1.49
N THR A 211 7.24 -13.91 -0.67
CA THR A 211 6.00 -13.60 0.05
C THR A 211 4.89 -13.11 -0.91
N ASP A 212 5.23 -12.18 -1.82
CA ASP A 212 4.28 -11.51 -2.71
C ASP A 212 4.45 -11.89 -4.20
N GLY A 213 5.52 -12.62 -4.53
CA GLY A 213 5.81 -13.06 -5.89
C GLY A 213 4.70 -13.95 -6.47
N PRO A 214 4.64 -14.08 -7.79
CA PRO A 214 3.71 -15.00 -8.44
C PRO A 214 3.97 -16.43 -7.96
N LEU A 215 2.88 -17.15 -7.69
CA LEU A 215 2.99 -18.55 -7.30
C LEU A 215 3.54 -19.39 -8.47
N PRO A 216 4.44 -20.38 -8.19
CA PRO A 216 5.11 -21.16 -9.23
C PRO A 216 4.18 -22.25 -9.83
N TRP A 217 3.07 -21.82 -10.43
CA TRP A 217 2.25 -22.69 -11.25
C TRP A 217 3.07 -23.26 -12.41
N SER A 218 2.55 -24.20 -13.17
CA SER A 218 3.32 -24.78 -14.28
C SER A 218 3.76 -23.69 -15.28
N ASP A 219 4.95 -23.85 -15.88
CA ASP A 219 5.49 -22.88 -16.85
C ASP A 219 4.52 -22.60 -18.02
N ALA A 220 3.69 -23.59 -18.40
CA ALA A 220 2.66 -23.43 -19.41
C ALA A 220 1.52 -22.47 -18.96
N VAL A 221 1.19 -22.43 -17.68
CA VAL A 221 0.20 -21.50 -17.11
C VAL A 221 0.82 -20.12 -16.98
N LEU A 222 2.07 -20.01 -16.49
CA LEU A 222 2.78 -18.73 -16.35
C LEU A 222 3.03 -18.06 -17.71
N ALA A 223 3.35 -18.83 -18.76
CA ALA A 223 3.54 -18.29 -20.11
C ALA A 223 2.28 -17.66 -20.71
N GLN A 224 1.09 -18.06 -20.23
CA GLN A 224 -0.19 -17.46 -20.64
C GLN A 224 -0.57 -16.22 -19.82
N TYR A 225 0.04 -16.04 -18.66
CA TYR A 225 -0.25 -14.98 -17.68
C TYR A 225 0.97 -14.11 -17.38
N GLU A 226 1.88 -13.91 -18.32
CA GLU A 226 2.83 -12.80 -18.16
C GLU A 226 2.00 -11.51 -18.01
N PRO A 227 2.00 -10.89 -16.81
CA PRO A 227 1.22 -9.68 -16.63
C PRO A 227 1.83 -8.60 -17.53
N ILE A 228 1.09 -8.23 -18.54
CA ILE A 228 1.43 -7.11 -19.42
C ILE A 228 1.63 -5.83 -18.57
N HIS A 229 0.98 -5.78 -17.42
CA HIS A 229 0.96 -4.63 -16.51
C HIS A 229 2.27 -4.38 -15.75
N ASP A 230 2.99 -5.41 -15.30
CA ASP A 230 4.24 -5.23 -14.54
C ASP A 230 5.41 -4.70 -15.38
N ARG A 231 5.27 -4.71 -16.71
CA ARG A 231 6.31 -4.22 -17.63
C ARG A 231 6.11 -2.79 -18.11
N LEU A 232 4.91 -2.23 -17.96
CA LEU A 232 4.56 -0.97 -18.61
C LEU A 232 4.55 0.23 -17.67
N ASP A 233 4.23 0.07 -16.41
CA ASP A 233 4.19 1.17 -15.45
C ASP A 233 4.25 0.63 -14.00
N PRO A 234 5.37 0.81 -13.27
CA PRO A 234 5.43 0.53 -11.85
C PRO A 234 4.44 1.36 -11.04
N ASP A 235 3.96 2.49 -11.58
CA ASP A 235 2.93 3.34 -10.98
C ASP A 235 1.50 2.96 -11.39
N ALA A 236 1.29 1.85 -12.12
CA ALA A 236 -0.04 1.36 -12.50
C ALA A 236 -0.93 1.02 -11.29
N HIS A 237 -0.31 0.75 -10.14
CA HIS A 237 -1.01 0.55 -8.88
C HIS A 237 -1.11 1.87 -8.13
N GLY A 238 -2.30 2.15 -7.60
CA GLY A 238 -2.51 3.37 -6.84
C GLY A 238 -3.94 3.47 -6.35
N SER A 239 -4.34 4.66 -5.97
CA SER A 239 -5.72 4.95 -5.59
C SER A 239 -5.98 6.44 -5.70
N ASN A 240 -7.23 6.82 -5.88
CA ASN A 240 -7.66 8.20 -5.65
C ASN A 240 -8.69 8.22 -4.54
N ALA A 241 -8.69 9.28 -3.75
CA ALA A 241 -9.79 9.61 -2.87
C ALA A 241 -9.89 11.12 -2.70
N TRP A 242 -11.12 11.63 -2.57
CA TRP A 242 -11.37 13.02 -2.20
C TRP A 242 -12.65 13.17 -1.41
N THR A 243 -12.67 14.23 -0.63
CA THR A 243 -13.86 14.70 0.09
C THR A 243 -14.17 16.14 -0.29
N ILE A 244 -15.45 16.46 -0.33
CA ILE A 244 -15.96 17.79 -0.68
C ILE A 244 -16.97 18.19 0.39
N SER A 245 -16.83 19.40 0.95
CA SER A 245 -17.71 19.91 1.99
C SER A 245 -19.14 20.16 1.49
N ALA A 246 -20.09 20.19 2.40
CA ALA A 246 -21.49 20.48 2.09
C ALA A 246 -21.69 21.80 1.34
N GLU A 247 -20.90 22.83 1.67
CA GLU A 247 -20.96 24.16 1.03
C GLU A 247 -20.55 24.13 -0.44
N ARG A 248 -19.62 23.24 -0.80
CA ARG A 248 -19.13 23.07 -2.17
C ARG A 248 -19.84 21.96 -2.93
N SER A 249 -20.71 21.22 -2.28
CA SER A 249 -21.49 20.15 -2.88
C SER A 249 -22.80 20.66 -3.45
N ALA A 250 -23.11 20.27 -4.67
CA ALA A 250 -24.42 20.55 -5.31
C ALA A 250 -25.60 19.87 -4.58
N THR A 251 -25.31 18.87 -3.73
CA THR A 251 -26.34 18.19 -2.93
C THR A 251 -26.62 18.85 -1.60
N GLY A 252 -25.82 19.84 -1.19
CA GLY A 252 -25.85 20.42 0.16
C GLY A 252 -25.39 19.47 1.27
N ARG A 253 -24.78 18.32 0.91
CA ARG A 253 -24.18 17.32 1.81
C ARG A 253 -22.76 17.03 1.38
N PRO A 254 -21.86 16.60 2.30
CA PRO A 254 -20.52 16.18 1.92
C PRO A 254 -20.54 15.04 0.89
N ILE A 255 -19.54 15.04 0.02
CA ILE A 255 -19.30 13.96 -0.94
C ILE A 255 -17.95 13.32 -0.60
N LEU A 256 -17.89 11.99 -0.60
CA LEU A 256 -16.67 11.22 -0.61
C LEU A 256 -16.63 10.37 -1.87
N ALA A 257 -15.54 10.42 -2.61
CA ALA A 257 -15.26 9.55 -3.73
C ALA A 257 -13.95 8.79 -3.47
N ASN A 258 -13.92 7.50 -3.85
CA ASN A 258 -12.73 6.67 -3.69
C ASN A 258 -12.71 5.59 -4.78
N ASP A 259 -11.59 5.45 -5.45
CA ASP A 259 -11.32 4.44 -6.47
C ASP A 259 -9.92 3.84 -6.27
N PRO A 260 -9.82 2.65 -5.65
CA PRO A 260 -8.56 1.93 -5.55
C PRO A 260 -8.19 1.29 -6.88
N HIS A 261 -6.97 1.55 -7.37
CA HIS A 261 -6.42 0.98 -8.59
C HIS A 261 -5.68 -0.31 -8.22
N LEU A 262 -6.36 -1.44 -8.39
CA LEU A 262 -5.85 -2.75 -8.03
C LEU A 262 -5.74 -3.62 -9.29
N ALA A 263 -4.89 -4.64 -9.24
CA ALA A 263 -4.74 -5.58 -10.34
C ALA A 263 -6.08 -6.21 -10.72
N ILE A 264 -6.35 -6.27 -12.02
CA ILE A 264 -7.50 -6.98 -12.59
C ILE A 264 -7.06 -8.43 -12.82
N GLY A 265 -7.56 -9.34 -11.98
CA GLY A 265 -7.20 -10.76 -12.03
C GLY A 265 -8.42 -11.67 -11.96
N GLY A 266 -8.18 -13.00 -11.90
CA GLY A 266 -9.23 -14.01 -11.85
C GLY A 266 -10.15 -13.89 -10.62
N PHE A 267 -9.60 -13.45 -9.48
CA PHE A 267 -10.36 -13.19 -8.25
C PHE A 267 -10.37 -11.69 -7.95
N SER A 268 -11.57 -11.13 -7.73
CA SER A 268 -11.66 -9.74 -7.26
C SER A 268 -11.03 -9.61 -5.87
N PRO A 269 -10.16 -8.60 -5.65
CA PRO A 269 -9.58 -8.32 -4.33
C PRO A 269 -10.59 -7.70 -3.37
N ARG A 270 -11.83 -7.49 -3.78
CA ARG A 270 -12.90 -6.91 -2.95
C ARG A 270 -14.15 -7.79 -2.97
N HIS A 271 -14.83 -7.79 -1.83
CA HIS A 271 -16.15 -8.38 -1.62
C HIS A 271 -17.06 -7.30 -1.04
N LEU A 272 -18.17 -7.03 -1.73
CA LEU A 272 -19.20 -6.08 -1.28
C LEU A 272 -20.11 -6.75 -0.28
N ALA A 273 -20.46 -6.06 0.80
CA ALA A 273 -21.45 -6.54 1.78
C ALA A 273 -22.10 -5.37 2.52
N HIS A 274 -23.31 -5.59 2.99
CA HIS A 274 -24.05 -4.70 3.87
C HIS A 274 -24.36 -5.42 5.18
N LEU A 275 -23.86 -4.87 6.29
CA LEU A 275 -24.01 -5.42 7.62
C LEU A 275 -24.90 -4.51 8.46
N THR A 276 -25.98 -5.06 9.01
CA THR A 276 -26.91 -4.31 9.86
C THR A 276 -27.24 -5.05 11.15
N ALA A 277 -27.25 -4.31 12.26
CA ALA A 277 -27.71 -4.73 13.58
C ALA A 277 -28.24 -3.50 14.33
N PRO A 278 -28.94 -3.65 15.47
CA PRO A 278 -29.37 -2.49 16.25
C PRO A 278 -28.22 -1.54 16.59
N GLY A 279 -28.30 -0.29 16.10
CA GLY A 279 -27.27 0.74 16.28
C GLY A 279 -26.01 0.56 15.46
N PHE A 280 -26.02 -0.31 14.45
CA PHE A 280 -24.92 -0.58 13.53
C PHE A 280 -25.46 -0.80 12.11
N ASP A 281 -24.96 -0.02 11.18
CA ASP A 281 -25.26 -0.13 9.76
C ASP A 281 -24.03 0.30 8.97
N VAL A 282 -23.44 -0.62 8.19
CA VAL A 282 -22.27 -0.35 7.35
C VAL A 282 -22.34 -1.14 6.04
N ILE A 283 -22.12 -0.45 4.94
CA ILE A 283 -22.10 -1.02 3.59
C ILE A 283 -20.86 -0.58 2.82
N GLY A 284 -20.32 -1.48 2.03
CA GLY A 284 -19.19 -1.19 1.15
C GLY A 284 -18.36 -2.41 0.80
N ALA A 285 -17.08 -2.17 0.50
CA ALA A 285 -16.15 -3.20 0.05
C ALA A 285 -15.17 -3.57 1.17
N GLY A 286 -15.07 -4.87 1.46
CA GLY A 286 -14.05 -5.49 2.30
C GLY A 286 -13.05 -6.30 1.49
N SER A 287 -11.98 -6.76 2.12
CA SER A 287 -11.08 -7.75 1.56
C SER A 287 -11.57 -9.15 1.92
N PRO A 288 -11.73 -10.09 0.97
CA PRO A 288 -12.03 -11.46 1.30
C PRO A 288 -10.97 -12.02 2.28
N GLY A 289 -11.42 -12.70 3.32
CA GLY A 289 -10.53 -13.21 4.37
C GLY A 289 -10.24 -12.24 5.52
N MET A 290 -10.67 -10.97 5.42
CA MET A 290 -10.59 -9.99 6.51
C MET A 290 -11.98 -9.54 6.95
N PRO A 291 -12.25 -9.45 8.28
CA PRO A 291 -13.54 -8.97 8.77
C PRO A 291 -13.72 -7.47 8.57
N GLY A 292 -14.94 -7.05 8.27
CA GLY A 292 -15.35 -5.65 8.18
C GLY A 292 -15.31 -5.07 6.76
N ILE A 293 -15.66 -3.79 6.69
CA ILE A 293 -15.73 -2.99 5.47
C ILE A 293 -14.55 -2.02 5.48
N MET A 294 -13.74 -2.05 4.43
CA MET A 294 -12.51 -1.23 4.32
C MET A 294 -12.77 0.13 3.70
N GLN A 295 -13.78 0.25 2.86
CA GLN A 295 -14.22 1.48 2.19
C GLN A 295 -15.71 1.41 1.91
N GLY A 296 -16.42 2.48 2.20
CA GLY A 296 -17.89 2.51 2.11
C GLY A 296 -18.47 3.59 3.01
N HIS A 297 -19.63 3.31 3.60
CA HIS A 297 -20.24 4.21 4.59
C HIS A 297 -21.01 3.46 5.65
N SER A 298 -21.17 4.11 6.79
CA SER A 298 -22.09 3.72 7.86
C SER A 298 -23.25 4.72 7.92
N ASP A 299 -24.16 4.54 8.92
CA ASP A 299 -25.18 5.56 9.26
C ASP A 299 -24.57 6.91 9.66
N HIS A 300 -23.30 6.94 10.06
CA HIS A 300 -22.66 8.10 10.66
C HIS A 300 -21.74 8.82 9.67
N TYR A 301 -20.92 8.10 8.93
CA TYR A 301 -19.92 8.66 8.03
C TYR A 301 -19.58 7.74 6.87
N ALA A 302 -19.12 8.34 5.78
CA ALA A 302 -18.47 7.67 4.67
C ALA A 302 -16.95 7.67 4.87
N PHE A 303 -16.28 6.61 4.43
CA PHE A 303 -14.84 6.44 4.52
C PHE A 303 -14.26 5.81 3.26
N GLY A 304 -13.14 6.36 2.84
CA GLY A 304 -12.37 5.89 1.69
C GLY A 304 -10.88 5.97 2.00
N ARG A 305 -10.05 5.30 1.20
CA ARG A 305 -8.62 5.21 1.52
C ARG A 305 -7.74 5.16 0.28
N THR A 306 -6.55 5.75 0.43
CA THR A 306 -5.43 5.53 -0.49
C THR A 306 -4.20 5.11 0.31
N ASN A 307 -3.20 4.53 -0.35
CA ASN A 307 -1.93 4.23 0.30
C ASN A 307 -1.15 5.51 0.60
N SER A 308 -0.53 5.62 1.79
CA SER A 308 0.24 6.78 2.26
C SER A 308 1.75 6.60 2.21
N HIS A 309 2.24 5.47 1.70
CA HIS A 309 3.67 5.17 1.55
C HIS A 309 4.53 5.39 2.82
N ILE A 310 3.97 5.17 4.03
CA ILE A 310 4.78 5.16 5.25
C ILE A 310 5.84 4.08 5.12
N ASP A 311 7.09 4.44 5.39
CA ASP A 311 8.22 3.53 5.43
C ASP A 311 8.28 2.83 6.80
N GLN A 312 8.10 1.51 6.83
CA GLN A 312 7.81 0.72 8.02
C GLN A 312 8.80 -0.42 8.26
N GLU A 313 9.73 -0.62 7.37
CA GLU A 313 10.74 -1.67 7.41
C GLU A 313 12.14 -1.09 7.32
N ASP A 314 13.11 -1.75 7.98
CA ASP A 314 14.54 -1.47 7.85
C ASP A 314 15.36 -2.77 7.89
N LEU A 315 16.40 -2.82 7.09
CA LEU A 315 17.38 -3.92 7.08
C LEU A 315 18.53 -3.65 8.03
N PHE A 316 18.82 -4.62 8.87
CA PHE A 316 19.93 -4.61 9.84
C PHE A 316 20.97 -5.67 9.49
N VAL A 317 22.18 -5.21 9.13
CA VAL A 317 23.32 -6.12 8.85
C VAL A 317 24.02 -6.49 10.15
N LEU A 318 24.01 -7.77 10.49
CA LEU A 318 24.51 -8.33 11.75
C LEU A 318 25.89 -8.93 11.55
N GLU A 319 26.83 -8.61 12.44
CA GLU A 319 28.13 -9.29 12.56
C GLU A 319 27.96 -10.61 13.31
N LEU A 320 28.29 -11.75 12.67
CA LEU A 320 28.24 -13.05 13.30
C LEU A 320 29.52 -13.31 14.12
N LYS A 321 29.40 -14.07 15.20
CA LYS A 321 30.53 -14.47 16.02
C LYS A 321 31.34 -15.53 15.26
N PRO A 322 32.68 -15.33 15.09
CA PRO A 322 33.50 -16.21 14.25
C PRO A 322 33.50 -17.68 14.64
N ASP A 323 33.44 -18.00 15.93
CA ASP A 323 33.46 -19.35 16.50
C ASP A 323 32.07 -19.90 16.86
N ASP A 324 31.02 -19.11 16.70
CA ASP A 324 29.62 -19.49 16.97
C ASP A 324 28.67 -18.67 16.06
N PRO A 325 28.40 -19.08 14.82
CA PRO A 325 27.58 -18.33 13.88
C PRO A 325 26.09 -18.23 14.27
N GLU A 326 25.68 -18.94 15.33
CA GLU A 326 24.34 -18.76 15.91
C GLU A 326 24.29 -17.59 16.92
N ALA A 327 25.36 -16.82 17.05
CA ALA A 327 25.44 -15.59 17.83
C ALA A 327 25.87 -14.42 16.97
N TYR A 328 25.32 -13.27 17.26
CA TYR A 328 25.58 -12.00 16.56
C TYR A 328 25.90 -10.88 17.55
N ARG A 329 26.57 -9.82 17.07
CA ARG A 329 26.94 -8.67 17.90
C ARG A 329 25.79 -7.67 18.00
N HIS A 330 25.43 -7.29 19.24
CA HIS A 330 24.44 -6.26 19.50
C HIS A 330 24.73 -5.56 20.82
N GLN A 331 24.74 -4.23 20.83
CA GLN A 331 25.03 -3.40 22.01
C GLN A 331 26.31 -3.82 22.75
N GLY A 332 27.37 -4.07 21.98
CA GLY A 332 28.70 -4.47 22.50
C GLY A 332 28.79 -5.88 23.05
N ARG A 333 27.76 -6.70 22.92
CA ARG A 333 27.72 -8.09 23.42
C ARG A 333 27.36 -9.07 22.30
N TRP A 334 27.78 -10.33 22.48
CA TRP A 334 27.31 -11.44 21.65
C TRP A 334 25.96 -11.93 22.17
N LYS A 335 24.95 -11.91 21.34
CA LYS A 335 23.60 -12.45 21.59
C LYS A 335 23.38 -13.67 20.69
N ARG A 336 22.68 -14.68 21.16
CA ARG A 336 22.23 -15.78 20.30
C ARG A 336 20.93 -15.43 19.61
N PHE A 337 20.74 -15.96 18.40
CA PHE A 337 19.44 -15.94 17.75
C PHE A 337 18.42 -16.75 18.55
N GLU A 338 17.19 -16.27 18.59
CA GLU A 338 16.05 -17.08 18.97
C GLU A 338 15.67 -17.91 17.75
N SER A 339 15.84 -19.23 17.85
CA SER A 339 15.68 -20.13 16.71
C SER A 339 14.58 -21.16 16.97
N VAL A 340 13.73 -21.40 15.99
CA VAL A 340 12.73 -22.46 15.99
C VAL A 340 12.84 -23.28 14.72
N THR A 341 12.75 -24.62 14.88
CA THR A 341 12.67 -25.53 13.73
C THR A 341 11.22 -25.89 13.47
N GLU A 342 10.76 -25.65 12.27
CA GLU A 342 9.44 -26.01 11.81
C GLU A 342 9.48 -27.04 10.67
N THR A 343 8.42 -27.82 10.57
CA THR A 343 8.27 -28.80 9.49
C THR A 343 7.25 -28.29 8.47
N ILE A 344 7.68 -28.13 7.23
CA ILE A 344 6.82 -27.91 6.08
C ILE A 344 6.42 -29.27 5.52
N ARG A 345 5.15 -29.61 5.57
CA ARG A 345 4.63 -30.80 4.91
C ARG A 345 4.64 -30.59 3.41
N VAL A 346 5.03 -31.63 2.66
CA VAL A 346 5.19 -31.54 1.21
C VAL A 346 4.45 -32.66 0.54
N LYS A 347 3.46 -32.33 -0.32
CA LYS A 347 2.71 -33.32 -1.10
C LYS A 347 3.67 -34.08 -2.01
N ASP A 348 3.56 -35.42 -2.02
CA ASP A 348 4.28 -36.35 -2.88
C ASP A 348 5.83 -36.27 -2.75
N ALA A 349 6.33 -35.74 -1.62
CA ALA A 349 7.76 -35.65 -1.31
C ALA A 349 7.99 -35.71 0.22
N PRO A 350 9.23 -35.95 0.66
CA PRO A 350 9.58 -35.86 2.09
C PRO A 350 9.31 -34.45 2.64
N ASP A 351 8.88 -34.40 3.91
CA ASP A 351 8.72 -33.15 4.63
C ASP A 351 10.06 -32.40 4.72
N THR A 352 9.99 -31.08 4.68
CA THR A 352 11.16 -30.20 4.77
C THR A 352 11.23 -29.54 6.14
N HIS A 353 12.40 -29.64 6.80
CA HIS A 353 12.66 -28.92 8.05
C HIS A 353 13.33 -27.59 7.74
N ILE A 354 12.79 -26.50 8.30
CA ILE A 354 13.34 -25.16 8.18
C ILE A 354 13.71 -24.62 9.56
N THR A 355 14.77 -23.83 9.63
CA THR A 355 15.16 -23.10 10.84
C THR A 355 14.85 -21.62 10.65
N ILE A 356 13.95 -21.12 11.47
CA ILE A 356 13.58 -19.69 11.51
C ILE A 356 14.36 -19.06 12.65
N ARG A 357 15.12 -18.00 12.35
CA ARG A 357 15.93 -17.25 13.31
C ARG A 357 15.35 -15.86 13.51
N HIS A 358 15.38 -15.38 14.74
CA HIS A 358 15.04 -14.01 15.09
C HIS A 358 16.19 -13.36 15.82
N ALA A 359 16.54 -12.14 15.38
CA ALA A 359 17.43 -11.23 16.07
C ALA A 359 16.61 -10.24 16.94
N ALA A 360 17.30 -9.36 17.65
CA ALA A 360 16.65 -8.26 18.39
C ALA A 360 15.81 -7.34 17.48
N HIS A 361 16.14 -7.26 16.20
CA HIS A 361 15.49 -6.43 15.20
C HIS A 361 14.26 -7.10 14.56
N GLY A 362 14.22 -8.44 14.54
CA GLY A 362 13.14 -9.21 13.91
C GLY A 362 13.64 -10.47 13.21
N PRO A 363 12.88 -10.99 12.23
CA PRO A 363 13.25 -12.18 11.48
C PRO A 363 14.56 -12.00 10.71
N VAL A 364 15.39 -13.05 10.71
CA VAL A 364 16.64 -13.10 9.94
C VAL A 364 16.33 -13.58 8.53
N LEU A 365 16.47 -12.68 7.56
CA LEU A 365 16.18 -12.93 6.15
C LEU A 365 17.29 -13.78 5.50
N SER A 366 18.55 -13.45 5.79
CA SER A 366 19.72 -14.16 5.30
C SER A 366 20.70 -14.47 6.45
N HIS A 367 21.36 -15.60 6.39
CA HIS A 367 22.35 -16.04 7.38
C HIS A 367 23.52 -16.67 6.64
N ASP A 368 24.66 -15.97 6.60
CA ASP A 368 25.86 -16.38 5.87
C ASP A 368 27.08 -16.47 6.80
N PRO A 369 27.33 -17.64 7.41
CA PRO A 369 28.51 -17.85 8.24
C PRO A 369 29.84 -17.73 7.48
N ALA A 370 29.87 -17.99 6.18
CA ALA A 370 31.08 -17.88 5.39
C ALA A 370 31.54 -16.43 5.22
N LEU A 371 30.59 -15.51 5.14
CA LEU A 371 30.84 -14.07 5.13
C LEU A 371 30.84 -13.46 6.53
N GLY A 372 30.57 -14.24 7.60
CA GLY A 372 30.52 -13.77 8.98
C GLY A 372 29.39 -12.80 9.25
N ARG A 373 28.28 -12.87 8.50
CA ARG A 373 27.17 -11.92 8.60
C ARG A 373 25.80 -12.58 8.46
N ALA A 374 24.78 -11.83 8.92
CA ALA A 374 23.38 -12.12 8.67
C ALA A 374 22.63 -10.80 8.43
N THR A 375 21.46 -10.84 7.81
CA THR A 375 20.59 -9.68 7.66
C THR A 375 19.24 -9.95 8.31
N ALA A 376 18.84 -9.09 9.22
CA ALA A 376 17.52 -9.12 9.86
C ALA A 376 16.67 -7.95 9.38
N MET A 377 15.34 -8.11 9.41
CA MET A 377 14.40 -7.07 9.06
C MET A 377 13.60 -6.64 10.29
N ALA A 378 13.64 -5.35 10.61
CA ALA A 378 12.67 -4.77 11.50
C ALA A 378 11.41 -4.38 10.70
N SER A 379 10.24 -4.73 11.20
CA SER A 379 8.95 -4.31 10.63
C SER A 379 7.99 -3.91 11.74
N VAL A 380 7.27 -2.81 11.54
CA VAL A 380 6.22 -2.39 12.48
C VAL A 380 5.09 -3.40 12.54
N SER A 381 4.81 -4.10 11.44
CA SER A 381 3.74 -5.10 11.35
C SER A 381 3.98 -6.30 12.25
N LEU A 382 5.24 -6.63 12.57
CA LEU A 382 5.60 -7.74 13.47
C LEU A 382 5.62 -7.36 14.95
N ARG A 383 5.32 -6.10 15.28
CA ARG A 383 5.28 -5.64 16.67
C ARG A 383 3.95 -5.99 17.33
N PRO A 384 3.92 -6.19 18.67
CA PRO A 384 2.69 -6.29 19.42
C PRO A 384 1.76 -5.09 19.18
N GLY A 385 0.45 -5.34 19.15
CA GLY A 385 -0.58 -4.31 18.93
C GLY A 385 -0.80 -3.88 17.48
N ALA A 386 -0.05 -4.43 16.51
CA ALA A 386 -0.17 -4.09 15.09
C ALA A 386 -1.03 -5.14 14.36
N ASN A 387 -2.31 -4.89 14.07
CA ASN A 387 -3.14 -5.85 13.33
C ASN A 387 -4.30 -5.22 12.57
N MET A 388 -4.26 -5.31 11.23
CA MET A 388 -5.26 -4.75 10.33
C MET A 388 -6.64 -5.36 10.46
N SER A 389 -6.75 -6.68 10.67
CA SER A 389 -8.03 -7.37 10.77
C SER A 389 -8.91 -6.80 11.88
N PHE A 390 -8.32 -6.46 13.02
CA PHE A 390 -9.04 -5.86 14.15
C PHE A 390 -9.21 -4.35 13.99
N ALA A 391 -8.29 -3.68 13.32
CA ALA A 391 -8.39 -2.25 13.04
C ALA A 391 -9.60 -1.90 12.18
N ILE A 392 -9.89 -2.71 11.15
CA ILE A 392 -11.04 -2.50 10.27
C ILE A 392 -12.36 -2.64 11.04
N ILE A 393 -12.46 -3.64 11.92
CA ILE A 393 -13.63 -3.77 12.79
C ILE A 393 -13.81 -2.53 13.67
N ALA A 394 -12.73 -2.08 14.32
CA ALA A 394 -12.78 -0.90 15.18
C ALA A 394 -13.19 0.38 14.42
N LEU A 395 -12.72 0.55 13.19
CA LEU A 395 -13.14 1.66 12.32
C LEU A 395 -14.62 1.55 11.94
N ASN A 396 -15.17 0.35 11.71
CA ASN A 396 -16.58 0.18 11.41
C ASN A 396 -17.50 0.44 12.61
N LEU A 397 -17.00 0.23 13.83
CA LEU A 397 -17.73 0.49 15.08
C LEU A 397 -17.74 1.98 15.47
N ALA A 398 -16.77 2.77 14.97
CA ALA A 398 -16.67 4.21 15.25
C ALA A 398 -17.87 4.97 14.67
N LYS A 399 -18.30 6.05 15.37
CA LYS A 399 -19.49 6.83 15.01
C LYS A 399 -19.18 8.29 14.65
N ASN A 400 -17.97 8.74 14.95
CA ASN A 400 -17.54 10.12 14.75
C ASN A 400 -16.03 10.19 14.57
N TRP A 401 -15.53 11.41 14.30
CA TRP A 401 -14.11 11.66 14.07
C TRP A 401 -13.21 11.29 15.26
N GLU A 402 -13.65 11.52 16.48
CA GLU A 402 -12.91 11.23 17.71
C GLU A 402 -12.78 9.73 17.96
N GLU A 403 -13.88 8.99 17.79
CA GLU A 403 -13.88 7.52 17.90
C GLU A 403 -13.05 6.88 16.78
N LEU A 404 -13.15 7.41 15.55
CA LEU A 404 -12.29 7.01 14.44
C LEU A 404 -10.81 7.23 14.76
N ALA A 405 -10.45 8.36 15.37
CA ALA A 405 -9.08 8.62 15.80
C ALA A 405 -8.57 7.65 16.87
N GLN A 406 -9.48 7.15 17.74
CA GLN A 406 -9.15 6.09 18.71
C GLN A 406 -8.96 4.73 18.02
N ALA A 407 -9.85 4.36 17.12
CA ALA A 407 -9.77 3.12 16.34
C ALA A 407 -8.49 3.08 15.47
N ALA A 408 -8.05 4.24 14.98
CA ALA A 408 -6.85 4.42 14.18
C ALA A 408 -5.56 3.92 14.86
N ARG A 409 -5.52 3.80 16.20
CA ARG A 409 -4.37 3.28 16.93
C ARG A 409 -4.03 1.83 16.61
N LEU A 410 -5.04 1.06 16.19
CA LEU A 410 -4.87 -0.34 15.80
C LEU A 410 -4.43 -0.49 14.33
N HIS A 411 -4.54 0.58 13.53
CA HIS A 411 -4.32 0.53 12.10
C HIS A 411 -2.82 0.67 11.79
N VAL A 412 -2.18 -0.42 11.43
CA VAL A 412 -0.74 -0.44 11.13
C VAL A 412 -0.42 -0.06 9.70
N ALA A 413 -1.24 -0.47 8.72
CA ALA A 413 -0.93 -0.29 7.31
C ALA A 413 -0.89 1.19 6.86
N PRO A 414 0.04 1.56 5.95
CA PRO A 414 0.17 2.90 5.41
C PRO A 414 -1.11 3.35 4.69
N THR A 415 -1.85 4.29 5.28
CA THR A 415 -3.17 4.68 4.74
C THR A 415 -3.43 6.17 4.88
N ASN A 416 -3.88 6.80 3.80
CA ASN A 416 -4.60 8.07 3.83
C ASN A 416 -6.09 7.75 3.98
N LEU A 417 -6.66 7.96 5.16
CA LEU A 417 -8.08 7.77 5.40
C LEU A 417 -8.83 9.08 5.14
N HIS A 418 -9.84 9.02 4.28
CA HIS A 418 -10.79 10.10 4.01
C HIS A 418 -12.08 9.87 4.77
N TYR A 419 -12.66 10.94 5.29
CA TYR A 419 -13.84 10.95 6.14
C TYR A 419 -14.83 12.02 5.68
N ALA A 420 -16.12 11.68 5.66
CA ALA A 420 -17.21 12.63 5.42
C ALA A 420 -18.43 12.20 6.22
N ASP A 421 -18.92 13.03 7.16
CA ASP A 421 -20.01 12.66 8.04
C ASP A 421 -21.35 13.33 7.67
N ARG A 422 -22.41 12.82 8.30
CA ARG A 422 -23.76 13.33 8.15
C ARG A 422 -23.99 14.73 8.74
N ASP A 423 -23.08 15.19 9.62
CA ASP A 423 -23.13 16.49 10.28
C ASP A 423 -22.46 17.60 9.43
N GLY A 424 -21.89 17.24 8.29
CA GLY A 424 -21.31 18.16 7.32
C GLY A 424 -19.80 18.25 7.34
N ASN A 425 -19.13 17.50 8.24
CA ASN A 425 -17.68 17.53 8.33
C ASN A 425 -17.04 16.68 7.25
N ILE A 426 -15.88 17.13 6.78
CA ILE A 426 -14.98 16.35 5.93
C ILE A 426 -13.59 16.30 6.60
N GLY A 427 -12.87 15.20 6.42
CA GLY A 427 -11.57 15.06 7.03
C GLY A 427 -10.65 14.12 6.28
N TRP A 428 -9.37 14.25 6.61
CA TRP A 428 -8.31 13.33 6.22
C TRP A 428 -7.42 13.04 7.41
N ARG A 429 -6.98 11.79 7.53
CA ARG A 429 -6.01 11.38 8.54
C ARG A 429 -5.06 10.35 7.94
N MET A 430 -3.76 10.54 8.20
CA MET A 430 -2.76 9.52 7.91
C MET A 430 -2.80 8.46 9.02
N LEU A 431 -2.99 7.21 8.61
CA LEU A 431 -2.94 6.03 9.47
C LEU A 431 -1.68 5.23 9.15
N GLY A 432 -1.23 4.47 10.13
CA GLY A 432 -0.05 3.63 10.06
C GLY A 432 0.88 3.87 11.23
N HIS A 433 1.77 2.94 11.49
CA HIS A 433 2.79 3.07 12.51
C HIS A 433 4.10 3.54 11.87
N VAL A 434 4.68 4.61 12.39
CA VAL A 434 5.94 5.19 11.91
C VAL A 434 7.05 4.88 12.92
N PRO A 435 8.13 4.18 12.54
CA PRO A 435 9.25 3.94 13.43
C PRO A 435 10.03 5.24 13.71
N ILE A 436 10.49 5.40 14.95
CA ILE A 436 11.37 6.51 15.34
C ILE A 436 12.81 6.09 15.08
N ARG A 437 13.37 6.58 13.98
CA ARG A 437 14.76 6.38 13.55
C ARG A 437 15.60 7.55 14.05
N ALA A 438 16.46 7.31 15.05
CA ALA A 438 17.22 8.41 15.67
C ALA A 438 18.48 8.79 14.89
N HIS A 439 19.09 7.83 14.18
CA HIS A 439 20.43 7.98 13.62
C HIS A 439 20.54 7.57 12.14
N HIS A 440 19.41 7.29 11.49
CA HIS A 440 19.34 6.97 10.06
C HIS A 440 18.01 7.42 9.46
N ASP A 441 17.94 7.44 8.15
CA ASP A 441 16.76 7.91 7.40
C ASP A 441 15.88 6.76 6.86
N GLY A 442 16.26 5.49 7.06
CA GLY A 442 15.51 4.32 6.57
C GLY A 442 15.69 4.07 5.07
N LEU A 443 16.66 4.72 4.41
CA LEU A 443 16.83 4.61 2.97
C LEU A 443 17.94 3.62 2.53
N LEU A 444 18.77 3.19 3.46
CA LEU A 444 19.80 2.17 3.28
C LEU A 444 19.80 1.19 4.44
N PRO A 445 20.29 -0.05 4.25
CA PRO A 445 20.54 -0.97 5.37
C PRO A 445 21.46 -0.32 6.41
N VAL A 446 21.33 -0.72 7.66
CA VAL A 446 22.15 -0.19 8.77
C VAL A 446 22.89 -1.33 9.50
N PRO A 447 24.05 -1.04 10.12
CA PRO A 447 24.68 -2.00 11.04
C PRO A 447 23.74 -2.36 12.20
N GLY A 448 23.58 -3.66 12.47
CA GLY A 448 22.72 -4.19 13.53
C GLY A 448 23.37 -4.26 14.90
N ASP A 449 24.38 -3.41 15.17
CA ASP A 449 25.17 -3.39 16.39
C ASP A 449 24.53 -2.64 17.57
N GLY A 450 23.33 -2.09 17.37
CA GLY A 450 22.53 -1.35 18.36
C GLY A 450 22.57 0.16 18.22
N ARG A 451 23.47 0.74 17.40
CA ARG A 451 23.55 2.20 17.19
C ARG A 451 22.37 2.77 16.44
N TYR A 452 21.75 1.96 15.61
CA TYR A 452 20.66 2.33 14.70
C TYR A 452 19.30 1.76 15.11
N ASP A 453 19.20 1.17 16.31
CA ASP A 453 17.95 0.60 16.81
C ASP A 453 16.81 1.64 16.83
N TRP A 454 15.61 1.21 16.47
CA TRP A 454 14.43 2.04 16.59
C TRP A 454 14.15 2.45 18.03
N GLN A 455 13.85 3.72 18.26
CA GLN A 455 13.55 4.28 19.59
C GLN A 455 12.07 4.26 19.95
N GLY A 456 11.27 3.51 19.19
CA GLY A 456 9.84 3.39 19.40
C GLY A 456 9.04 3.64 18.12
N ILE A 457 7.77 3.96 18.33
CA ILE A 457 6.81 4.29 17.26
C ILE A 457 6.25 5.68 17.55
N VAL A 458 6.10 6.50 16.51
CA VAL A 458 5.45 7.82 16.61
C VAL A 458 4.03 7.64 17.16
N PRO A 459 3.65 8.38 18.21
CA PRO A 459 2.29 8.30 18.72
C PRO A 459 1.26 8.60 17.63
N THR A 460 0.22 7.78 17.53
CA THR A 460 -0.83 7.96 16.50
C THR A 460 -1.60 9.27 16.64
N SER A 461 -1.59 9.89 17.84
CA SER A 461 -2.09 11.25 18.06
C SER A 461 -1.31 12.32 17.33
N ASP A 462 -0.03 12.05 17.06
CA ASP A 462 0.90 12.98 16.43
C ASP A 462 0.91 12.84 14.90
N MET A 463 0.19 11.84 14.36
CA MET A 463 0.10 11.64 12.90
C MET A 463 -0.70 12.76 12.23
N PRO A 464 -0.31 13.17 11.01
CA PRO A 464 -0.97 14.25 10.29
C PRO A 464 -2.46 14.00 10.10
N SER A 465 -3.26 15.02 10.33
CA SER A 465 -4.70 14.99 10.06
C SER A 465 -5.24 16.39 9.82
N VAL A 466 -6.32 16.48 9.08
CA VAL A 466 -7.08 17.72 8.89
C VAL A 466 -8.57 17.42 8.97
N LEU A 467 -9.29 18.25 9.71
CA LEU A 467 -10.75 18.26 9.76
C LEU A 467 -11.22 19.60 9.23
N ASN A 468 -12.20 19.59 8.34
CA ASN A 468 -12.80 20.78 7.71
C ASN A 468 -11.75 21.72 7.08
N PRO A 469 -10.98 21.26 6.07
CA PRO A 469 -9.98 22.10 5.41
C PRO A 469 -10.61 23.35 4.81
N ALA A 470 -9.92 24.49 4.94
CA ALA A 470 -10.42 25.81 4.51
C ALA A 470 -10.81 25.90 3.03
N GLY A 471 -10.21 25.06 2.17
CA GLY A 471 -10.55 24.95 0.76
C GLY A 471 -11.90 24.24 0.47
N GLY A 472 -12.52 23.67 1.50
CA GLY A 472 -13.77 22.90 1.36
C GLY A 472 -13.61 21.58 0.59
N TRP A 473 -12.39 21.07 0.44
CA TRP A 473 -12.07 19.76 -0.12
C TRP A 473 -10.69 19.29 0.31
N PHE A 474 -10.50 17.97 0.30
CA PHE A 474 -9.19 17.33 0.45
C PHE A 474 -9.09 16.16 -0.51
N ALA A 475 -7.90 15.90 -1.07
CA ALA A 475 -7.69 14.78 -1.97
C ALA A 475 -6.33 14.11 -1.72
N SER A 476 -6.27 12.82 -1.99
CA SER A 476 -5.02 12.08 -2.10
C SER A 476 -5.05 11.12 -3.30
N ALA A 477 -3.92 11.04 -3.98
CA ALA A 477 -3.67 10.12 -5.10
C ALA A 477 -2.27 9.50 -4.94
N ASN A 478 -1.91 9.12 -3.71
CA ASN A 478 -0.64 8.56 -3.28
C ASN A 478 0.57 9.51 -3.42
N GLN A 479 0.34 10.79 -3.73
CA GLN A 479 1.39 11.82 -3.82
C GLN A 479 1.82 12.28 -2.42
N PHE A 480 2.93 12.99 -2.37
CA PHE A 480 3.36 13.70 -1.18
C PHE A 480 2.26 14.66 -0.68
N ASN A 481 1.79 14.45 0.54
CA ASN A 481 0.69 15.19 1.16
C ASN A 481 0.92 15.51 2.64
N LEU A 482 2.17 15.43 3.10
CA LEU A 482 2.52 15.84 4.45
C LEU A 482 2.42 17.36 4.59
N PRO A 483 2.01 17.87 5.76
CA PRO A 483 2.03 19.30 6.05
C PRO A 483 3.44 19.91 5.95
N ASP A 484 3.53 21.20 5.61
CA ASP A 484 4.81 21.89 5.45
C ASP A 484 5.68 21.92 6.74
N ASP A 485 5.04 21.86 7.91
CA ASP A 485 5.70 21.79 9.22
C ASP A 485 6.10 20.37 9.64
N TRP A 486 5.75 19.37 8.84
CA TRP A 486 6.21 17.99 8.98
C TRP A 486 7.62 17.86 8.40
N ALA A 487 8.60 18.44 9.10
CA ALA A 487 9.96 18.55 8.60
C ALA A 487 10.74 17.22 8.69
N PRO A 488 11.59 16.91 7.69
CA PRO A 488 12.53 15.82 7.79
C PRO A 488 13.49 16.02 8.99
N GLY A 489 13.79 14.95 9.71
CA GLY A 489 14.71 14.91 10.84
C GLY A 489 14.08 14.81 12.23
N LYS A 490 12.77 15.00 12.38
CA LYS A 490 12.07 14.77 13.64
C LYS A 490 11.07 13.62 13.60
N ARG A 491 10.34 13.45 12.49
CA ARG A 491 9.27 12.47 12.33
C ARG A 491 9.06 12.19 10.85
N VAL A 492 9.97 11.48 10.21
CA VAL A 492 9.80 11.16 8.78
C VAL A 492 8.95 9.92 8.63
N SER A 493 7.79 10.05 8.00
CA SER A 493 6.95 8.91 7.65
C SER A 493 7.42 8.21 6.38
N SER A 494 7.85 8.97 5.37
CA SER A 494 8.43 8.46 4.13
C SER A 494 9.07 9.58 3.31
N PHE A 495 10.11 9.24 2.56
CA PHE A 495 10.68 10.07 1.52
C PHE A 495 10.13 9.72 0.12
N ILE A 496 9.45 8.59 0.00
CA ILE A 496 9.04 7.96 -1.26
C ILE A 496 7.54 8.17 -1.47
N TRP A 497 7.16 8.72 -2.63
CA TRP A 497 5.78 9.02 -2.96
C TRP A 497 5.55 8.89 -4.46
N ASN A 498 4.35 8.51 -4.86
CA ASN A 498 3.98 8.48 -6.27
C ASN A 498 4.08 9.85 -6.93
N ALA A 499 4.28 9.86 -8.23
CA ALA A 499 4.27 11.08 -9.03
C ALA A 499 2.94 11.84 -8.87
N PRO A 500 2.95 13.20 -8.75
CA PRO A 500 1.79 13.97 -8.33
C PRO A 500 0.76 14.21 -9.45
N TYR A 501 0.89 13.59 -10.62
CA TYR A 501 0.10 13.93 -11.80
C TYR A 501 -1.40 13.68 -11.62
N ARG A 502 -1.79 12.56 -11.00
CA ARG A 502 -3.20 12.26 -10.70
C ARG A 502 -3.77 13.28 -9.71
N TYR A 503 -3.04 13.56 -8.63
CA TYR A 503 -3.43 14.60 -7.67
C TYR A 503 -3.53 15.98 -8.32
N ALA A 504 -2.56 16.37 -9.15
CA ALA A 504 -2.57 17.66 -9.83
C ALA A 504 -3.81 17.83 -10.74
N ARG A 505 -4.24 16.73 -11.39
CA ARG A 505 -5.47 16.73 -12.18
C ARG A 505 -6.73 16.85 -11.31
N ILE A 506 -6.80 16.12 -10.20
CA ILE A 506 -7.89 16.23 -9.22
C ILE A 506 -7.95 17.67 -8.69
N ALA A 507 -6.82 18.23 -8.28
CA ALA A 507 -6.72 19.60 -7.75
C ALA A 507 -7.10 20.67 -8.80
N GLU A 508 -6.76 20.45 -10.08
CA GLU A 508 -7.18 21.33 -11.18
C GLU A 508 -8.71 21.41 -11.28
N ILE A 509 -9.41 20.31 -11.04
CA ILE A 509 -10.88 20.26 -11.12
C ILE A 509 -11.53 20.76 -9.83
N LEU A 510 -11.13 20.20 -8.67
CA LEU A 510 -11.71 20.56 -7.37
C LEU A 510 -11.35 21.97 -6.93
N GLY A 511 -10.24 22.53 -7.40
CA GLY A 511 -9.82 23.90 -7.13
C GLY A 511 -10.64 24.97 -7.85
N LYS A 512 -11.45 24.60 -8.85
CA LYS A 512 -12.32 25.56 -9.57
C LYS A 512 -13.44 26.05 -8.65
N PRO A 513 -13.83 27.33 -8.77
CA PRO A 513 -15.00 27.82 -8.07
C PRO A 513 -16.28 27.15 -8.60
N GLY A 514 -17.27 26.99 -7.73
CA GLY A 514 -18.56 26.39 -8.08
C GLY A 514 -18.89 25.18 -7.22
N GLN A 515 -20.08 24.63 -7.43
CA GLN A 515 -20.55 23.42 -6.77
C GLN A 515 -20.17 22.18 -7.57
N HIS A 516 -19.94 21.07 -6.88
CA HIS A 516 -19.55 19.79 -7.43
C HIS A 516 -20.58 18.72 -7.01
N GLY A 517 -21.11 18.00 -7.98
CA GLY A 517 -22.10 16.94 -7.74
C GLY A 517 -21.51 15.54 -7.77
N PRO A 518 -22.28 14.51 -7.41
CA PRO A 518 -21.85 13.12 -7.53
C PRO A 518 -21.46 12.73 -8.97
N ALA A 519 -22.19 13.23 -9.97
CA ALA A 519 -21.89 12.98 -11.39
C ALA A 519 -20.53 13.57 -11.80
N ASP A 520 -20.14 14.72 -11.23
CA ASP A 520 -18.83 15.33 -11.49
C ASP A 520 -17.71 14.49 -10.87
N SER A 521 -17.96 13.88 -9.70
CA SER A 521 -17.02 12.94 -9.08
C SER A 521 -16.84 11.68 -9.94
N VAL A 522 -17.93 11.11 -10.46
CA VAL A 522 -17.88 9.96 -11.38
C VAL A 522 -17.09 10.33 -12.65
N ALA A 523 -17.36 11.51 -13.23
CA ALA A 523 -16.64 12.00 -14.40
C ALA A 523 -15.14 12.19 -14.11
N LEU A 524 -14.79 12.66 -12.91
CA LEU A 524 -13.39 12.84 -12.50
C LEU A 524 -12.66 11.50 -12.26
N GLN A 525 -13.35 10.48 -11.74
CA GLN A 525 -12.80 9.13 -11.60
C GLN A 525 -12.50 8.47 -12.96
N HIS A 526 -13.23 8.84 -14.00
CA HIS A 526 -13.02 8.38 -15.39
C HIS A 526 -12.21 9.38 -16.25
N ASP A 527 -11.61 10.43 -15.63
CA ASP A 527 -10.83 11.40 -16.39
C ASP A 527 -9.50 10.80 -16.84
N ASP A 528 -9.33 10.66 -18.13
CA ASP A 528 -8.18 10.02 -18.80
C ASP A 528 -7.14 11.01 -19.31
N LEU A 529 -7.19 12.28 -18.86
CA LEU A 529 -6.26 13.30 -19.28
C LEU A 529 -4.86 13.10 -18.69
N SER A 530 -3.86 12.88 -19.54
CA SER A 530 -2.47 12.67 -19.14
C SER A 530 -1.70 13.98 -19.02
N LEU A 531 -1.32 14.39 -17.80
CA LEU A 531 -0.45 15.53 -17.57
C LEU A 531 1.00 15.27 -18.03
N PRO A 532 1.58 14.06 -17.90
CA PRO A 532 2.85 13.72 -18.54
C PRO A 532 2.80 13.89 -20.06
N ALA A 533 1.71 13.47 -20.71
CA ALA A 533 1.53 13.67 -22.15
C ALA A 533 1.54 15.17 -22.50
N ARG A 534 0.77 15.99 -21.81
CA ARG A 534 0.79 17.46 -22.02
C ARG A 534 2.20 18.05 -21.88
N SER A 535 2.94 17.59 -20.88
CA SER A 535 4.32 18.05 -20.64
C SER A 535 5.25 17.63 -21.78
N LEU A 536 5.16 16.38 -22.25
CA LEU A 536 5.96 15.90 -23.37
C LEU A 536 5.60 16.62 -24.68
N LEU A 537 4.29 16.80 -24.96
CA LEU A 537 3.82 17.50 -26.15
C LEU A 537 4.37 18.94 -26.24
N ALA A 538 4.51 19.62 -25.11
CA ALA A 538 5.12 20.96 -25.04
C ALA A 538 6.62 20.96 -25.39
N LEU A 539 7.30 19.81 -25.28
CA LEU A 539 8.71 19.63 -25.60
C LEU A 539 8.94 19.18 -27.05
N LEU A 540 7.89 18.82 -27.80
CA LEU A 540 8.02 18.31 -29.17
C LEU A 540 8.71 19.33 -30.08
N PRO A 541 9.80 18.92 -30.78
CA PRO A 541 10.53 19.82 -31.69
C PRO A 541 9.65 20.29 -32.85
N LYS A 542 9.76 21.55 -33.26
CA LYS A 542 8.99 22.12 -34.37
C LYS A 542 9.27 21.40 -35.70
N ARG A 543 10.50 20.89 -35.89
CA ARG A 543 10.95 20.17 -37.08
C ARG A 543 11.59 18.86 -36.71
N LEU A 544 11.18 17.79 -37.38
CA LEU A 544 11.70 16.44 -37.26
C LEU A 544 11.94 15.88 -38.66
N ALA A 545 12.77 14.85 -38.78
CA ALA A 545 12.93 14.12 -40.04
C ALA A 545 11.68 13.23 -40.32
N ASP A 546 11.40 13.00 -41.60
CA ASP A 546 10.40 12.02 -42.01
C ASP A 546 10.87 10.58 -41.60
N PRO A 547 10.00 9.70 -41.12
CA PRO A 547 8.53 9.81 -40.93
C PRO A 547 8.12 10.46 -39.60
N ALA A 548 9.03 10.81 -38.69
CA ALA A 548 8.73 11.36 -37.37
C ALA A 548 7.91 12.67 -37.44
N MET A 549 7.97 13.41 -38.54
CA MET A 549 7.13 14.60 -38.74
C MET A 549 5.63 14.27 -38.78
N LEU A 550 5.27 13.16 -39.40
CA LEU A 550 3.85 12.73 -39.45
C LEU A 550 3.33 12.35 -38.06
N ALA A 551 4.10 11.56 -37.32
CA ALA A 551 3.78 11.19 -35.94
C ALA A 551 3.67 12.43 -35.02
N ALA A 552 4.61 13.37 -35.13
CA ALA A 552 4.57 14.61 -34.36
C ALA A 552 3.38 15.52 -34.74
N ALA A 553 2.94 15.50 -36.02
CA ALA A 553 1.76 16.24 -36.45
C ALA A 553 0.46 15.68 -35.81
N MET A 554 0.33 14.35 -35.75
CA MET A 554 -0.78 13.70 -35.04
C MET A 554 -0.79 14.10 -33.56
N LEU A 555 0.35 13.92 -32.87
CA LEU A 555 0.46 14.25 -31.44
C LEU A 555 0.25 15.74 -31.12
N ARG A 556 0.60 16.67 -31.99
CA ARG A 556 0.35 18.11 -31.78
C ARG A 556 -1.13 18.50 -31.84
N GLY A 557 -1.95 17.74 -32.58
CA GLY A 557 -3.40 17.92 -32.65
C GLY A 557 -4.18 17.23 -31.53
N TRP A 558 -3.51 16.39 -30.75
CA TRP A 558 -4.12 15.58 -29.71
C TRP A 558 -4.31 16.38 -28.40
N ASP A 559 -5.42 16.16 -27.73
CA ASP A 559 -5.80 16.84 -26.50
C ASP A 559 -5.14 16.27 -25.22
N GLY A 560 -4.43 15.14 -25.34
CA GLY A 560 -3.74 14.47 -24.23
C GLY A 560 -4.63 13.50 -23.47
N ARG A 561 -5.77 13.08 -24.03
CA ARG A 561 -6.67 12.09 -23.42
C ARG A 561 -6.36 10.67 -23.87
N LEU A 562 -6.20 9.75 -22.90
CA LEU A 562 -5.83 8.34 -23.14
C LEU A 562 -7.07 7.47 -23.40
N GLY A 563 -7.98 7.94 -24.25
CA GLY A 563 -9.18 7.20 -24.62
C GLY A 563 -8.84 5.89 -25.37
N ALA A 564 -9.59 4.83 -25.11
CA ALA A 564 -9.36 3.48 -25.67
C ALA A 564 -9.38 3.46 -27.21
N ASP A 565 -10.17 4.34 -27.85
CA ASP A 565 -10.31 4.43 -29.30
C ASP A 565 -9.39 5.49 -29.95
N SER A 566 -8.50 6.14 -29.17
CA SER A 566 -7.61 7.19 -29.66
C SER A 566 -6.34 6.60 -30.27
N ALA A 567 -6.14 6.80 -31.56
CA ALA A 567 -4.89 6.44 -32.24
C ALA A 567 -3.70 7.29 -31.76
N GLU A 568 -3.95 8.55 -31.39
CA GLU A 568 -2.95 9.46 -30.84
C GLU A 568 -2.51 9.01 -29.45
N ALA A 569 -3.42 8.52 -28.61
CA ALA A 569 -3.09 7.93 -27.31
C ALA A 569 -2.18 6.70 -27.47
N ALA A 570 -2.55 5.77 -28.35
CA ALA A 570 -1.72 4.61 -28.65
C ALA A 570 -0.32 5.01 -29.17
N LEU A 571 -0.26 5.98 -30.06
CA LEU A 571 1.01 6.51 -30.56
C LEU A 571 1.84 7.15 -29.43
N PHE A 572 1.20 7.92 -28.53
CA PHE A 572 1.86 8.53 -27.39
C PHE A 572 2.47 7.47 -26.47
N GLU A 573 1.72 6.43 -26.09
CA GLU A 573 2.22 5.36 -25.23
C GLU A 573 3.43 4.64 -25.84
N MET A 574 3.39 4.34 -27.13
CA MET A 574 4.54 3.76 -27.82
C MET A 574 5.76 4.69 -27.82
N VAL A 575 5.55 6.00 -28.06
CA VAL A 575 6.62 7.01 -27.99
C VAL A 575 7.15 7.13 -26.56
N TRP A 576 6.29 7.11 -25.55
CA TRP A 576 6.65 7.20 -24.14
C TRP A 576 7.56 6.05 -23.71
N ILE A 577 7.18 4.83 -24.04
CA ILE A 577 7.96 3.61 -23.74
C ILE A 577 9.33 3.68 -24.41
N GLU A 578 9.39 3.99 -25.70
CA GLU A 578 10.67 4.08 -26.43
C GLU A 578 11.53 5.25 -25.95
N LEU A 579 10.91 6.38 -25.60
CA LEU A 579 11.61 7.52 -25.02
C LEU A 579 12.27 7.16 -23.69
N GLY A 580 11.56 6.45 -22.81
CA GLY A 580 12.10 5.96 -21.53
C GLY A 580 13.34 5.08 -21.73
N LYS A 581 13.28 4.12 -22.66
CA LYS A 581 14.42 3.24 -23.00
C LYS A 581 15.61 4.05 -23.52
N ILE A 582 15.38 4.96 -24.47
CA ILE A 582 16.43 5.80 -25.06
C ILE A 582 17.03 6.74 -24.01
N PHE A 583 16.20 7.29 -23.15
CA PHE A 583 16.62 8.17 -22.05
C PHE A 583 17.54 7.42 -21.08
N LEU A 584 17.12 6.25 -20.59
CA LEU A 584 17.93 5.40 -19.72
C LEU A 584 19.27 5.03 -20.37
N ALA A 585 19.24 4.60 -21.63
CA ALA A 585 20.44 4.26 -22.37
C ALA A 585 21.42 5.45 -22.54
N ALA A 586 20.89 6.69 -22.56
CA ALA A 586 21.69 7.90 -22.73
C ALA A 586 22.34 8.40 -21.45
N ILE A 587 21.72 8.17 -20.28
CA ILE A 587 22.14 8.80 -19.01
C ILE A 587 22.60 7.80 -17.94
N VAL A 588 22.18 6.53 -18.02
CA VAL A 588 22.58 5.50 -17.07
C VAL A 588 23.78 4.75 -17.60
N PRO A 589 24.94 4.78 -16.90
CA PRO A 589 26.11 4.00 -17.27
C PRO A 589 25.81 2.50 -17.32
N ASP A 590 26.47 1.76 -18.21
CA ASP A 590 26.30 0.31 -18.35
C ASP A 590 26.46 -0.44 -17.02
N THR A 591 27.35 0.07 -16.15
CA THR A 591 27.63 -0.49 -14.82
C THR A 591 26.52 -0.26 -13.80
N ALA A 592 25.44 0.44 -14.13
CA ALA A 592 24.31 0.68 -13.25
C ALA A 592 22.96 0.27 -13.88
N ARG A 593 22.95 -0.27 -15.11
CA ARG A 593 21.72 -0.64 -15.82
C ARG A 593 20.96 -1.80 -15.21
N ASP A 594 21.64 -2.63 -14.45
CA ASP A 594 21.03 -3.71 -13.65
C ASP A 594 20.19 -3.16 -12.49
N LEU A 595 20.54 -1.99 -11.95
CA LEU A 595 19.89 -1.36 -10.80
C LEU A 595 18.91 -0.24 -11.19
N VAL A 596 19.11 0.38 -12.35
CA VAL A 596 18.30 1.51 -12.84
C VAL A 596 17.60 1.07 -14.12
N THR A 597 16.50 0.37 -13.98
CA THR A 597 15.74 -0.27 -15.08
C THR A 597 14.54 0.54 -15.55
N SER A 598 14.12 1.53 -14.75
CA SER A 598 13.01 2.43 -15.04
C SER A 598 13.36 3.87 -14.71
N VAL A 599 12.54 4.80 -15.13
CA VAL A 599 12.69 6.23 -14.82
C VAL A 599 11.35 6.84 -14.45
N ASP A 600 11.34 7.60 -13.35
CA ASP A 600 10.16 8.37 -12.98
C ASP A 600 9.91 9.49 -14.02
N PRO A 601 8.64 9.73 -14.39
CA PRO A 601 8.28 10.81 -15.33
C PRO A 601 8.82 12.19 -14.96
N ARG A 602 8.92 12.51 -13.66
CA ARG A 602 9.35 13.84 -13.16
C ARG A 602 10.79 14.19 -13.57
N PRO A 603 11.82 13.40 -13.19
CA PRO A 603 13.20 13.68 -13.60
C PRO A 603 13.38 13.52 -15.10
N MET A 604 12.68 12.59 -15.77
CA MET A 604 12.78 12.45 -17.22
C MET A 604 12.32 13.71 -17.94
N LEU A 605 11.13 14.20 -17.67
CA LEU A 605 10.58 15.41 -18.29
C LEU A 605 11.38 16.65 -17.92
N ALA A 606 11.85 16.79 -16.68
CA ALA A 606 12.68 17.91 -16.24
C ALA A 606 14.01 17.95 -17.00
N LEU A 607 14.67 16.80 -17.16
CA LEU A 607 15.94 16.69 -17.89
C LEU A 607 15.78 16.88 -19.41
N LEU A 608 14.67 16.43 -19.98
CA LEU A 608 14.36 16.70 -21.39
C LEU A 608 14.10 18.19 -21.62
N ALA A 609 13.44 18.87 -20.69
CA ALA A 609 13.19 20.31 -20.76
C ALA A 609 14.46 21.12 -20.52
N GLN A 610 15.36 20.70 -19.64
CA GLN A 610 16.60 21.38 -19.28
C GLN A 610 17.77 20.37 -19.20
N PRO A 611 18.34 19.97 -20.34
CA PRO A 611 19.41 18.99 -20.38
C PRO A 611 20.68 19.48 -19.66
N ASP A 612 21.24 18.59 -18.84
CA ASP A 612 22.50 18.86 -18.10
C ASP A 612 23.70 18.03 -18.61
N ALA A 613 24.77 17.96 -17.80
CA ALA A 613 26.01 17.30 -18.19
C ALA A 613 25.87 15.77 -18.37
N ARG A 614 24.84 15.15 -17.83
CA ARG A 614 24.56 13.70 -17.94
C ARG A 614 24.36 13.26 -19.40
N PHE A 615 23.82 14.15 -20.26
CA PHE A 615 23.67 13.87 -21.68
C PHE A 615 24.99 13.92 -22.48
N GLY A 616 26.13 14.29 -21.88
CA GLY A 616 27.38 14.47 -22.57
C GLY A 616 27.39 15.66 -23.55
N PRO A 617 28.54 16.03 -24.12
CA PRO A 617 28.67 17.23 -24.94
C PRO A 617 27.83 17.21 -26.23
N ILE A 618 27.77 16.08 -26.91
CA ILE A 618 27.06 15.95 -28.20
C ILE A 618 25.55 15.80 -27.99
N GLN A 619 25.16 14.94 -27.06
CA GLN A 619 23.77 14.71 -26.75
C GLN A 619 23.11 15.92 -26.09
N ARG A 620 23.84 16.64 -25.21
CA ARG A 620 23.40 17.89 -24.61
C ARG A 620 23.15 18.96 -25.68
N ARG A 621 24.02 19.07 -26.68
CA ARG A 621 23.81 20.00 -27.82
C ARG A 621 22.57 19.61 -28.63
N ARG A 622 22.29 18.33 -28.83
CA ARG A 622 21.09 17.85 -29.52
C ARG A 622 19.82 18.13 -28.69
N ALA A 623 19.82 17.82 -27.40
CA ALA A 623 18.70 18.09 -26.51
C ALA A 623 18.38 19.59 -26.38
N MET A 624 19.42 20.46 -26.22
CA MET A 624 19.25 21.92 -26.20
C MET A 624 18.69 22.51 -27.50
N ARG A 625 18.99 21.92 -28.66
CA ARG A 625 18.43 22.38 -29.95
C ARG A 625 16.93 22.15 -30.05
N TYR A 626 16.38 21.25 -29.22
CA TYR A 626 14.97 20.85 -29.21
C TYR A 626 14.19 21.38 -27.99
N SER A 627 14.85 22.08 -27.07
CA SER A 627 14.19 22.70 -25.92
C SER A 627 13.49 24.00 -26.33
N PRO A 628 12.25 24.24 -25.93
CA PRO A 628 11.57 25.51 -26.19
C PRO A 628 12.23 26.63 -25.37
N PRO A 629 12.13 27.90 -25.83
CA PRO A 629 12.60 29.04 -25.04
C PRO A 629 11.84 29.09 -23.69
N ARG A 630 12.57 29.43 -22.62
CA ARG A 630 12.00 29.54 -21.27
C ARG A 630 10.75 30.42 -21.28
N SER A 631 9.68 29.97 -20.65
CA SER A 631 8.51 30.77 -20.38
C SER A 631 8.88 31.99 -19.53
N PRO A 632 8.39 33.21 -19.83
CA PRO A 632 8.70 34.42 -19.04
C PRO A 632 8.13 34.41 -17.61
N ARG A 633 7.51 33.33 -17.17
CA ARG A 633 6.77 33.24 -15.88
C ARG A 633 7.56 32.63 -14.71
N ASP A 634 8.79 32.22 -14.89
CA ASP A 634 9.64 31.72 -13.78
C ASP A 634 10.34 32.86 -13.01
N GLY A 635 9.65 33.97 -12.84
CA GLY A 635 10.03 35.02 -11.90
C GLY A 635 9.83 34.51 -10.48
N LYS A 636 10.92 34.39 -9.72
CA LYS A 636 10.89 34.19 -8.27
C LYS A 636 9.76 35.02 -7.63
N PRO A 637 9.00 34.48 -6.70
CA PRO A 637 8.07 35.28 -5.93
C PRO A 637 8.88 36.41 -5.23
N ARG A 638 8.57 37.63 -5.58
CA ARG A 638 9.09 38.80 -4.84
C ARG A 638 8.63 38.65 -3.40
N ARG A 639 9.56 38.57 -2.48
CA ARG A 639 9.28 38.71 -1.04
C ARG A 639 8.44 39.97 -0.87
N GLY A 640 7.21 39.78 -0.42
CA GLY A 640 6.25 40.84 -0.18
C GLY A 640 6.80 41.83 0.85
N GLY A 641 6.56 43.10 0.58
CA GLY A 641 6.95 44.20 1.39
C GLY A 641 6.32 44.11 2.79
N SER A 642 7.14 44.50 3.75
CA SER A 642 6.81 44.77 5.12
C SER A 642 5.53 45.61 5.24
N VAL A 643 4.56 45.12 5.99
CA VAL A 643 3.42 45.91 6.50
C VAL A 643 3.96 46.83 7.61
N PRO A 644 3.67 48.13 7.57
CA PRO A 644 4.14 49.03 8.62
C PRO A 644 3.33 48.82 9.92
N THR A 645 4.04 48.56 11.00
CA THR A 645 3.49 48.58 12.37
C THR A 645 3.09 50.00 12.73
N ARG A 646 1.87 50.19 13.19
CA ARG A 646 1.43 51.39 13.92
C ARG A 646 1.72 51.20 15.43
N PRO A 647 2.25 52.19 16.11
CA PRO A 647 2.52 52.13 17.55
C PRO A 647 1.35 52.69 18.38
N GLY A 648 1.21 52.15 19.57
CA GLY A 648 0.73 52.89 20.73
C GLY A 648 -0.67 52.62 21.24
N GLY A 649 -0.73 52.20 22.48
CA GLY A 649 -1.93 52.23 23.31
C GLY A 649 -1.77 51.44 24.60
N ALA A 650 -1.16 52.06 25.55
CA ALA A 650 -1.15 51.92 26.99
C ALA A 650 -2.04 50.86 27.68
N GLY A 651 -1.40 50.22 28.62
CA GLY A 651 -1.74 49.29 29.64
C GLY A 651 -3.01 49.52 30.47
N VAL A 652 -3.45 48.44 31.07
CA VAL A 652 -3.97 48.39 32.44
C VAL A 652 -3.67 47.00 33.01
N THR A 653 -3.05 47.03 34.15
CA THR A 653 -2.81 45.96 35.13
C THR A 653 -4.11 45.48 35.77
N GLY A 654 -4.22 44.21 36.09
CA GLY A 654 -5.30 43.68 36.91
C GLY A 654 -5.12 42.21 37.27
N THR A 655 -4.69 42.02 38.45
CA THR A 655 -4.38 40.83 39.26
C THR A 655 -5.50 39.79 39.40
N ALA A 656 -5.07 38.54 39.44
CA ALA A 656 -5.32 37.47 40.43
C ALA A 656 -6.66 36.72 40.50
N SER A 657 -6.48 35.41 40.57
CA SER A 657 -7.10 34.37 41.40
C SER A 657 -8.53 33.89 41.08
N SER A 658 -8.66 32.71 40.63
CA SER A 658 -8.98 31.45 41.31
C SER A 658 -9.25 30.36 40.27
#